data_021dcc6e4eb5f0e557b9b9fb3fd56b90
#
_entry.id   021dcc6e4eb5f0e557b9b9fb3fd56b90
#
_cell.length_a   1.000
_cell.length_b   1.000
_cell.length_c   1.000
_cell.angle_alpha   90.00
_cell.angle_beta   90.00
_cell.angle_gamma   90.00
#
_symmetry.space_group_name_H-M   'P 1'
#
loop_
_entity.id
_entity.type
_entity.pdbx_description
1 polymer ?
#
loop_
_entity_poly.entity_id
_entity_poly.type
_entity_poly.pdbx_seq_one_letter_code
_entity_poly.pdbx_strand_id
1 'polypeptide(L)'
;MRIFFFLYLLVVPAFLFSQEKTVPKNNLDMNSKYSSITDTVKKKKSLIAKIEQYQIITLEHDTTIVDTSLTLKSAYKQNYLRRDNFGLLPFSNIGQTYNTLQYSLTDFSPYPDIGFKGKHFNFLEANEIHYYSVATPLTELFFNTSIGKGQNVDSFITLNTSKNLNFFAGYRGLRSEGKYINQMTSIGNFKIGASYFTTDKRYILYLHYTYQDILNEENGGITTAEDFEGGDANFDNRQRLEVYLTDAESFLKGKRLFFDHAFRINPKQGNNNLYVTHQFNYENKFFEYKQPTVLSTVGSTSVERFGESYVSSNMKDQTRFEKLYNKVGLAYENSLLGKFNFFIDDYRSNYKYNRIIFQDDGDIIPDNLFRQINSFGGQYEYQKNKWNGRFMYSRSITKQSLSDLDAKLRYHLNDKIQFDFRYRNINKLPNNNYNLYQSSYIEYNWSNDFKNEKINSINANVFTPWLNAEVQYSVLNDHLYFKDVATADQKANQTQIINPEQYGNTINYLSVKANREFKFGDFGLDNTFLYQKVTQSDLILNVPDFVTRNTFYYSTYFFKKALYIQTGIIFNYFTKYYGNDYNPVVGEFFVQDTKKIGGYPTFDFFLNGRIRQTRIYLKAEHFNAAFSENKLYSAPGNPYRDFTIRFGLVWNFFQ
;
A
#
# COMPACT_ATOMS: atom_id res chain seq x y z
N MET A 1 -21.26 -19.49 -2.08
CA MET A 1 -22.20 -19.84 -3.15
C MET A 1 -23.14 -18.70 -3.60
N ARG A 2 -23.55 -17.76 -2.74
CA ARG A 2 -24.42 -16.62 -3.12
C ARG A 2 -23.74 -15.47 -3.89
N ILE A 3 -22.43 -15.31 -3.79
CA ILE A 3 -21.67 -14.24 -4.47
C ILE A 3 -21.40 -14.59 -5.94
N PHE A 4 -21.30 -15.87 -6.29
CA PHE A 4 -21.14 -16.32 -7.69
C PHE A 4 -22.38 -16.03 -8.55
N PHE A 5 -23.56 -15.96 -7.95
CA PHE A 5 -24.80 -15.68 -8.66
C PHE A 5 -24.91 -14.22 -9.09
N PHE A 6 -24.33 -13.30 -8.33
CA PHE A 6 -24.33 -11.86 -8.67
C PHE A 6 -23.35 -11.50 -9.78
N LEU A 7 -22.20 -12.21 -9.85
CA LEU A 7 -21.24 -12.04 -10.98
C LEU A 7 -21.79 -12.59 -12.30
N TYR A 8 -22.58 -13.66 -12.24
CA TYR A 8 -23.23 -14.23 -13.43
C TYR A 8 -24.29 -13.30 -14.01
N LEU A 9 -25.01 -12.55 -13.18
CA LEU A 9 -26.03 -11.56 -13.59
C LEU A 9 -25.42 -10.28 -14.21
N LEU A 10 -24.16 -9.95 -13.92
CA LEU A 10 -23.46 -8.81 -14.52
C LEU A 10 -22.76 -9.13 -15.84
N VAL A 11 -22.44 -10.39 -16.09
CA VAL A 11 -21.75 -10.82 -17.32
C VAL A 11 -22.71 -11.23 -18.44
N VAL A 12 -23.91 -11.72 -18.10
CA VAL A 12 -24.91 -12.16 -19.09
C VAL A 12 -25.41 -11.03 -20.00
N PRO A 13 -25.62 -9.77 -19.56
CA PRO A 13 -26.06 -8.71 -20.47
C PRO A 13 -25.00 -8.30 -21.51
N ALA A 14 -23.71 -8.51 -21.22
CA ALA A 14 -22.63 -8.11 -22.13
C ALA A 14 -22.52 -9.02 -23.35
N PHE A 15 -22.98 -10.27 -23.23
CA PHE A 15 -22.99 -11.23 -24.35
C PHE A 15 -24.21 -11.14 -25.26
N LEU A 16 -25.28 -10.48 -24.83
CA LEU A 16 -26.53 -10.40 -25.61
C LEU A 16 -26.54 -9.26 -26.65
N PHE A 17 -25.54 -8.41 -26.68
CA PHE A 17 -25.45 -7.29 -27.65
C PHE A 17 -24.46 -7.53 -28.79
N SER A 18 -23.87 -8.71 -28.91
CA SER A 18 -22.94 -9.07 -29.98
C SER A 18 -23.53 -10.06 -30.98
N GLN A 19 -24.78 -9.84 -31.44
CA GLN A 19 -25.27 -10.54 -32.61
C GLN A 19 -25.36 -9.58 -33.79
N GLU A 20 -24.42 -9.73 -34.72
CA GLU A 20 -24.51 -9.16 -36.07
C GLU A 20 -25.76 -9.68 -36.76
N LYS A 21 -26.62 -8.76 -37.19
CA LYS A 21 -27.73 -9.08 -38.11
C LYS A 21 -27.15 -9.38 -39.47
N THR A 22 -27.14 -10.64 -39.85
CA THR A 22 -26.99 -11.06 -41.25
C THR A 22 -28.21 -10.65 -42.06
N VAL A 23 -28.03 -9.75 -43.02
CA VAL A 23 -29.02 -9.40 -44.00
C VAL A 23 -29.00 -10.43 -45.15
N PRO A 24 -30.13 -11.00 -45.56
CA PRO A 24 -30.16 -11.95 -46.70
C PRO A 24 -29.94 -11.18 -48.02
N LYS A 25 -29.06 -11.67 -48.84
CA LYS A 25 -28.93 -11.23 -50.22
C LYS A 25 -30.14 -11.68 -51.05
N ASN A 26 -30.93 -10.74 -51.53
CA ASN A 26 -31.82 -10.95 -52.65
C ASN A 26 -31.22 -10.31 -53.91
N ASN A 27 -30.91 -11.13 -54.90
CA ASN A 27 -30.64 -10.66 -56.26
C ASN A 27 -31.95 -10.25 -56.92
N LEU A 28 -31.98 -9.05 -57.43
CA LEU A 28 -32.84 -8.72 -58.59
C LEU A 28 -32.17 -7.58 -59.37
N ASP A 29 -31.80 -7.91 -60.59
CA ASP A 29 -31.46 -6.95 -61.65
C ASP A 29 -32.64 -6.08 -61.98
N MET A 30 -32.39 -4.78 -62.19
CA MET A 30 -32.87 -4.08 -63.39
C MET A 30 -32.31 -2.66 -63.46
N ASN A 31 -31.81 -2.35 -64.67
CA ASN A 31 -31.41 -1.07 -65.15
C ASN A 31 -32.44 0.04 -65.00
N SER A 32 -32.08 1.20 -64.49
CA SER A 32 -32.54 2.48 -65.05
C SER A 32 -31.60 3.64 -64.67
N LYS A 33 -31.39 4.45 -65.66
CA LYS A 33 -30.59 5.65 -65.71
C LYS A 33 -31.09 6.78 -64.79
N TYR A 34 -30.14 7.62 -64.43
CA TYR A 34 -30.18 9.06 -64.11
C TYR A 34 -29.97 9.50 -62.67
N SER A 35 -29.04 10.29 -62.68
CA SER A 35 -28.69 11.58 -62.04
C SER A 35 -27.65 11.49 -60.94
N SER A 36 -26.54 12.14 -61.25
CA SER A 36 -25.45 12.49 -60.34
C SER A 36 -26.00 13.42 -59.24
N ILE A 37 -26.15 12.88 -58.06
CA ILE A 37 -26.13 13.69 -56.84
C ILE A 37 -24.82 13.32 -56.14
N THR A 38 -23.89 14.27 -56.17
CA THR A 38 -22.68 14.23 -55.35
C THR A 38 -23.08 14.37 -53.87
N ASP A 39 -23.44 13.27 -53.27
CA ASP A 39 -23.54 13.17 -51.82
C ASP A 39 -22.10 13.21 -51.26
N THR A 40 -21.71 14.42 -50.86
CA THR A 40 -20.54 14.61 -50.02
C THR A 40 -20.84 13.90 -48.67
N VAL A 41 -20.58 12.61 -48.61
CA VAL A 41 -20.47 11.89 -47.35
C VAL A 41 -19.37 12.59 -46.55
N LYS A 42 -19.76 13.51 -45.68
CA LYS A 42 -18.89 14.02 -44.64
C LYS A 42 -18.39 12.78 -43.88
N LYS A 43 -17.14 12.35 -44.19
CA LYS A 43 -16.42 11.39 -43.36
C LYS A 43 -16.50 11.93 -41.95
N LYS A 44 -17.35 11.28 -41.10
CA LYS A 44 -17.26 11.49 -39.65
C LYS A 44 -15.82 11.22 -39.30
N LYS A 45 -15.06 12.28 -38.98
CA LYS A 45 -13.74 12.13 -38.35
C LYS A 45 -14.02 11.24 -37.13
N SER A 46 -13.49 10.01 -37.14
CA SER A 46 -13.47 9.20 -35.95
C SER A 46 -12.73 10.04 -34.91
N LEU A 47 -13.45 10.49 -33.89
CA LEU A 47 -12.87 11.20 -32.76
C LEU A 47 -12.02 10.17 -32.00
N ILE A 48 -10.75 9.98 -32.43
CA ILE A 48 -9.79 9.20 -31.68
C ILE A 48 -9.55 9.95 -30.38
N ALA A 49 -9.95 9.34 -29.27
CA ALA A 49 -9.75 9.91 -27.95
C ALA A 49 -8.25 10.12 -27.70
N LYS A 50 -7.89 11.31 -27.20
CA LYS A 50 -6.51 11.65 -26.89
C LYS A 50 -6.14 11.15 -25.49
N ILE A 51 -4.85 10.85 -25.29
CA ILE A 51 -4.34 10.32 -24.01
C ILE A 51 -4.62 11.28 -22.84
N GLU A 52 -4.56 12.60 -23.07
CA GLU A 52 -4.83 13.62 -22.06
C GLU A 52 -6.27 13.61 -21.53
N GLN A 53 -7.17 12.91 -22.23
CA GLN A 53 -8.57 12.75 -21.83
C GLN A 53 -8.79 11.57 -20.88
N TYR A 54 -7.74 10.80 -20.55
CA TYR A 54 -7.78 9.72 -19.58
C TYR A 54 -6.99 10.13 -18.35
N GLN A 55 -7.69 10.61 -17.34
CA GLN A 55 -7.10 11.24 -16.17
C GLN A 55 -7.33 10.42 -14.91
N ILE A 56 -6.29 10.40 -14.06
CA ILE A 56 -6.33 9.93 -12.67
C ILE A 56 -6.23 11.16 -11.78
N ILE A 57 -7.12 11.29 -10.83
CA ILE A 57 -7.19 12.42 -9.89
C ILE A 57 -6.95 11.86 -8.49
N THR A 58 -5.97 12.40 -7.77
CA THR A 58 -5.66 12.04 -6.39
C THR A 58 -6.58 12.74 -5.40
N LEU A 59 -6.51 12.37 -4.14
CA LEU A 59 -7.25 13.04 -3.07
C LEU A 59 -6.81 14.51 -2.87
N GLU A 60 -5.54 14.82 -3.16
CA GLU A 60 -5.03 16.19 -3.16
C GLU A 60 -5.42 16.99 -4.40
N HIS A 61 -6.25 16.41 -5.27
CA HIS A 61 -6.70 16.97 -6.55
C HIS A 61 -5.60 17.14 -7.61
N ASP A 62 -4.45 16.49 -7.42
CA ASP A 62 -3.43 16.39 -8.45
C ASP A 62 -3.90 15.46 -9.57
N THR A 63 -3.66 15.87 -10.82
CA THR A 63 -4.11 15.11 -11.99
C THR A 63 -2.92 14.53 -12.74
N THR A 64 -2.99 13.23 -13.03
CA THR A 64 -2.04 12.49 -13.88
C THR A 64 -2.77 11.81 -15.02
N ILE A 65 -2.03 11.31 -16.01
CA ILE A 65 -2.61 10.66 -17.20
C ILE A 65 -2.51 9.14 -17.03
N VAL A 66 -3.59 8.42 -17.36
CA VAL A 66 -3.59 6.96 -17.42
C VAL A 66 -2.62 6.48 -18.51
N ASP A 67 -1.85 5.43 -18.25
CA ASP A 67 -1.00 4.80 -19.26
C ASP A 67 -1.83 4.08 -20.34
N THR A 68 -2.27 4.81 -21.34
CA THR A 68 -2.98 4.25 -22.49
C THR A 68 -2.03 3.68 -23.56
N SER A 69 -0.72 3.95 -23.44
CA SER A 69 0.30 3.36 -24.31
C SER A 69 0.65 1.93 -23.97
N LEU A 70 0.17 1.42 -22.81
CA LEU A 70 0.40 0.08 -22.28
C LEU A 70 1.88 -0.27 -22.15
N THR A 71 2.68 0.66 -21.60
CA THR A 71 4.12 0.45 -21.43
C THR A 71 4.44 -0.68 -20.47
N LEU A 72 5.56 -1.37 -20.70
CA LEU A 72 6.16 -2.35 -19.80
C LEU A 72 7.38 -1.80 -19.05
N LYS A 73 7.71 -0.52 -19.25
CA LYS A 73 8.98 0.09 -18.87
C LYS A 73 9.40 -0.19 -17.42
N SER A 74 8.46 -0.23 -16.48
CA SER A 74 8.72 -0.44 -15.05
C SER A 74 8.08 -1.71 -14.47
N ALA A 75 7.48 -2.56 -15.29
CA ALA A 75 6.72 -3.71 -14.81
C ALA A 75 7.56 -4.69 -13.98
N TYR A 76 8.85 -4.86 -14.29
CA TYR A 76 9.76 -5.74 -13.54
C TYR A 76 10.03 -5.27 -12.10
N LYS A 77 9.80 -3.98 -11.79
CA LYS A 77 9.95 -3.41 -10.44
C LYS A 77 8.78 -3.72 -9.51
N GLN A 78 7.66 -4.17 -10.06
CA GLN A 78 6.39 -4.26 -9.36
C GLN A 78 6.24 -5.57 -8.59
N ASN A 79 5.66 -5.47 -7.40
CA ASN A 79 5.17 -6.63 -6.65
C ASN A 79 3.73 -7.01 -7.11
N TYR A 80 3.10 -7.96 -6.42
CA TYR A 80 1.74 -8.43 -6.72
C TYR A 80 0.64 -7.34 -6.53
N LEU A 81 0.94 -6.25 -5.80
CA LEU A 81 0.08 -5.07 -5.67
C LEU A 81 0.35 -4.02 -6.76
N ARG A 82 1.26 -4.29 -7.70
CA ARG A 82 1.73 -3.37 -8.73
C ARG A 82 2.40 -2.10 -8.17
N ARG A 83 3.00 -2.21 -6.97
CA ARG A 83 3.84 -1.18 -6.34
C ARG A 83 5.31 -1.53 -6.52
N ASP A 84 6.18 -0.52 -6.59
CA ASP A 84 7.63 -0.77 -6.59
C ASP A 84 8.03 -1.51 -5.31
N ASN A 85 8.81 -2.58 -5.44
CA ASN A 85 9.26 -3.42 -4.34
C ASN A 85 10.60 -3.00 -3.73
N PHE A 86 11.22 -1.91 -4.21
CA PHE A 86 12.48 -1.42 -3.66
C PHE A 86 12.34 -1.00 -2.20
N GLY A 87 13.23 -1.48 -1.35
CA GLY A 87 13.18 -1.22 0.08
C GLY A 87 12.12 -2.03 0.85
N LEU A 88 11.52 -3.05 0.22
CA LEU A 88 10.56 -3.96 0.82
C LEU A 88 11.12 -5.38 0.85
N LEU A 89 11.07 -6.02 2.01
CA LEU A 89 11.47 -7.40 2.23
C LEU A 89 10.23 -8.26 2.50
N PRO A 90 9.70 -8.96 1.47
CA PRO A 90 8.46 -9.72 1.59
C PRO A 90 8.63 -10.97 2.43
N PHE A 91 7.60 -11.37 3.17
CA PHE A 91 7.51 -12.69 3.77
C PHE A 91 7.34 -13.75 2.69
N SER A 92 7.52 -15.02 3.06
CA SER A 92 7.59 -16.13 2.12
C SER A 92 6.33 -16.30 1.27
N ASN A 93 5.13 -16.03 1.79
CA ASN A 93 3.90 -16.06 1.01
C ASN A 93 3.47 -14.66 0.53
N ILE A 94 2.76 -14.59 -0.61
CA ILE A 94 2.10 -13.35 -1.05
C ILE A 94 0.85 -13.10 -0.22
N GLY A 95 0.55 -11.82 0.05
CA GLY A 95 -0.55 -11.45 0.94
C GLY A 95 -0.17 -11.35 2.42
N GLN A 96 0.98 -11.89 2.81
CA GLN A 96 1.57 -11.63 4.13
C GLN A 96 2.16 -10.20 4.20
N THR A 97 2.69 -9.86 5.35
CA THR A 97 3.35 -8.58 5.61
C THR A 97 4.70 -8.45 4.90
N TYR A 98 5.28 -7.26 4.98
CA TYR A 98 6.63 -6.93 4.50
C TYR A 98 7.40 -6.28 5.63
N ASN A 99 8.65 -6.71 5.81
CA ASN A 99 9.61 -5.94 6.59
C ASN A 99 10.17 -4.81 5.71
N THR A 100 10.54 -3.68 6.29
CA THR A 100 11.01 -2.52 5.54
C THR A 100 12.53 -2.38 5.65
N LEU A 101 13.18 -2.18 4.50
CA LEU A 101 14.62 -1.89 4.42
C LEU A 101 14.92 -0.39 4.38
N GLN A 102 13.89 0.44 4.42
CA GLN A 102 13.99 1.90 4.38
C GLN A 102 12.97 2.50 5.33
N TYR A 103 13.38 3.47 6.13
CA TYR A 103 12.46 4.23 6.94
C TYR A 103 11.88 5.40 6.15
N SER A 104 10.57 5.41 5.94
CA SER A 104 9.86 6.47 5.23
C SER A 104 9.00 7.27 6.20
N LEU A 105 9.07 8.60 6.09
CA LEU A 105 8.33 9.55 6.92
C LEU A 105 7.19 10.25 6.17
N THR A 106 6.81 9.77 4.99
CA THR A 106 5.95 10.54 4.08
C THR A 106 4.47 10.51 4.43
N ASP A 107 3.98 9.47 5.12
CA ASP A 107 2.55 9.17 5.20
C ASP A 107 1.98 9.10 6.63
N PHE A 108 2.48 9.93 7.53
CA PHE A 108 1.95 9.99 8.89
C PHE A 108 0.75 10.94 9.00
N SER A 109 -0.29 10.48 9.67
CA SER A 109 -1.38 11.31 10.19
C SER A 109 -1.04 11.79 11.60
N PRO A 110 -1.37 13.04 11.98
CA PRO A 110 -1.24 13.47 13.37
C PRO A 110 -2.24 12.76 14.29
N TYR A 111 -3.32 12.22 13.74
CA TYR A 111 -4.38 11.52 14.47
C TYR A 111 -4.03 10.03 14.66
N PRO A 112 -4.45 9.42 15.80
CA PRO A 112 -4.21 8.01 16.06
C PRO A 112 -5.00 7.11 15.10
N ASP A 113 -4.46 5.94 14.79
CA ASP A 113 -5.12 4.87 14.05
C ASP A 113 -5.28 3.64 14.96
N ILE A 114 -5.93 2.57 14.47
CA ILE A 114 -6.15 1.32 15.18
C ILE A 114 -4.83 0.70 15.70
N GLY A 115 -3.73 0.79 14.96
CA GLY A 115 -2.50 0.02 15.13
C GLY A 115 -2.44 -1.18 14.20
N PHE A 116 -1.78 -2.28 14.58
CA PHE A 116 -1.64 -3.51 13.77
C PHE A 116 -0.99 -3.25 12.41
N LYS A 117 0.07 -2.44 12.37
CA LYS A 117 0.69 -1.95 11.13
C LYS A 117 1.25 -3.08 10.27
N GLY A 118 1.71 -4.19 10.87
CA GLY A 118 2.12 -5.39 10.15
C GLY A 118 1.00 -5.99 9.28
N LYS A 119 -0.27 -5.69 9.53
CA LYS A 119 -1.42 -6.19 8.77
C LYS A 119 -1.92 -5.23 7.68
N HIS A 120 -1.45 -3.98 7.68
CA HIS A 120 -1.97 -2.93 6.78
C HIS A 120 -1.35 -2.90 5.38
N PHE A 121 -0.35 -3.74 5.06
CA PHE A 121 0.32 -3.71 3.75
C PHE A 121 -0.65 -3.89 2.57
N ASN A 122 -1.68 -4.71 2.74
CA ASN A 122 -2.72 -4.96 1.74
C ASN A 122 -3.96 -4.08 1.90
N PHE A 123 -4.02 -3.25 2.94
CA PHE A 123 -5.14 -2.37 3.21
C PHE A 123 -5.04 -1.10 2.37
N LEU A 124 -6.13 -0.69 1.73
CA LEU A 124 -6.21 0.54 0.96
C LEU A 124 -6.63 1.69 1.87
N GLU A 125 -5.71 2.62 2.13
CA GLU A 125 -6.01 3.85 2.84
C GLU A 125 -6.75 4.86 1.96
N ALA A 126 -7.30 5.92 2.55
CA ALA A 126 -8.12 6.89 1.82
C ALA A 126 -7.35 7.61 0.71
N ASN A 127 -6.08 7.95 0.95
CA ASN A 127 -5.18 8.60 -0.02
C ASN A 127 -4.75 7.69 -1.19
N GLU A 128 -4.98 6.38 -1.10
CA GLU A 128 -4.70 5.41 -2.17
C GLU A 128 -5.89 5.19 -3.11
N ILE A 129 -7.03 5.79 -2.82
CA ILE A 129 -8.20 5.77 -3.70
C ILE A 129 -8.12 6.95 -4.66
N HIS A 130 -8.07 6.64 -5.95
CA HIS A 130 -8.04 7.62 -7.01
C HIS A 130 -9.41 7.77 -7.66
N TYR A 131 -9.67 8.94 -8.24
CA TYR A 131 -10.84 9.25 -9.04
C TYR A 131 -10.44 9.38 -10.50
N TYR A 132 -11.39 9.33 -11.40
CA TYR A 132 -11.08 9.23 -12.82
C TYR A 132 -11.92 10.18 -13.65
N SER A 133 -11.40 10.53 -14.83
CA SER A 133 -12.14 11.13 -15.93
C SER A 133 -11.63 10.50 -17.22
N VAL A 134 -12.51 9.83 -17.99
CA VAL A 134 -12.12 9.05 -19.15
C VAL A 134 -12.99 9.38 -20.36
N ALA A 135 -12.38 9.44 -21.54
CA ALA A 135 -13.08 9.74 -22.79
C ALA A 135 -13.99 8.57 -23.23
N THR A 136 -13.55 7.34 -23.00
CA THR A 136 -14.30 6.12 -23.25
C THR A 136 -14.17 5.20 -22.02
N PRO A 137 -15.08 4.25 -21.81
CA PRO A 137 -14.96 3.29 -20.73
C PRO A 137 -13.59 2.57 -20.75
N LEU A 138 -12.96 2.48 -19.59
CA LEU A 138 -11.72 1.78 -19.37
C LEU A 138 -11.95 0.62 -18.41
N THR A 139 -11.68 -0.59 -18.87
CA THR A 139 -11.66 -1.79 -18.04
C THR A 139 -10.25 -2.37 -17.99
N GLU A 140 -9.79 -2.73 -16.82
CA GLU A 140 -8.53 -3.43 -16.61
C GLU A 140 -8.78 -4.72 -15.82
N LEU A 141 -8.26 -5.83 -16.36
CA LEU A 141 -8.25 -7.13 -15.69
C LEU A 141 -6.78 -7.53 -15.47
N PHE A 142 -6.42 -7.75 -14.23
CA PHE A 142 -5.12 -8.25 -13.83
C PHE A 142 -5.28 -9.62 -13.20
N PHE A 143 -4.43 -10.55 -13.61
CA PHE A 143 -4.29 -11.87 -13.04
C PHE A 143 -2.82 -12.15 -12.74
N ASN A 144 -2.55 -12.82 -11.64
CA ASN A 144 -1.22 -13.31 -11.28
C ASN A 144 -1.34 -14.61 -10.50
N THR A 145 -0.45 -15.57 -10.75
CA THR A 145 -0.35 -16.79 -9.96
C THR A 145 0.13 -16.51 -8.54
N SER A 146 -0.34 -17.28 -7.58
CA SER A 146 0.06 -17.24 -6.17
C SER A 146 1.24 -18.18 -5.88
N ILE A 147 1.61 -18.31 -4.61
CA ILE A 147 2.58 -19.29 -4.11
C ILE A 147 1.80 -20.46 -3.52
N GLY A 148 2.15 -21.68 -3.93
CA GLY A 148 1.33 -22.85 -3.67
C GLY A 148 0.09 -22.86 -4.58
N LYS A 149 -1.09 -23.12 -4.01
CA LYS A 149 -2.37 -23.03 -4.72
C LYS A 149 -3.03 -21.68 -4.49
N GLY A 150 -3.78 -21.21 -5.49
CA GLY A 150 -4.54 -19.97 -5.44
C GLY A 150 -4.22 -19.00 -6.57
N GLN A 151 -4.67 -17.76 -6.43
CA GLN A 151 -4.53 -16.72 -7.46
C GLN A 151 -4.70 -15.33 -6.89
N ASN A 152 -4.19 -14.34 -7.63
CA ASN A 152 -4.44 -12.92 -7.40
C ASN A 152 -5.15 -12.34 -8.63
N VAL A 153 -6.34 -11.80 -8.43
CA VAL A 153 -7.16 -11.16 -9.48
C VAL A 153 -7.48 -9.74 -9.05
N ASP A 154 -7.25 -8.76 -9.92
CA ASP A 154 -7.63 -7.37 -9.70
C ASP A 154 -8.42 -6.89 -10.93
N SER A 155 -9.69 -6.59 -10.73
CA SER A 155 -10.62 -6.13 -11.77
C SER A 155 -11.01 -4.70 -11.49
N PHE A 156 -10.92 -3.86 -12.50
CA PHE A 156 -11.22 -2.44 -12.38
C PHE A 156 -11.99 -1.95 -13.61
N ILE A 157 -13.00 -1.13 -13.39
CA ILE A 157 -13.74 -0.43 -14.44
C ILE A 157 -13.95 1.03 -14.06
N THR A 158 -13.82 1.92 -15.03
CA THR A 158 -14.22 3.33 -14.90
C THR A 158 -14.87 3.82 -16.17
N LEU A 159 -15.89 4.64 -16.03
CA LEU A 159 -16.65 5.19 -17.17
C LEU A 159 -17.26 6.55 -16.82
N ASN A 160 -17.30 7.42 -17.81
CA ASN A 160 -18.06 8.66 -17.75
C ASN A 160 -19.46 8.42 -18.31
N THR A 161 -20.50 8.57 -17.48
CA THR A 161 -21.90 8.53 -17.91
C THR A 161 -22.34 9.85 -18.54
N SER A 162 -21.65 10.92 -18.21
CA SER A 162 -21.76 12.24 -18.85
C SER A 162 -20.40 12.95 -18.81
N LYS A 163 -20.30 14.12 -19.43
CA LYS A 163 -19.06 14.93 -19.35
C LYS A 163 -18.68 15.31 -17.92
N ASN A 164 -19.63 15.25 -17.00
CA ASN A 164 -19.53 15.80 -15.65
C ASN A 164 -19.54 14.74 -14.57
N LEU A 165 -19.83 13.47 -14.92
CA LEU A 165 -20.02 12.40 -13.94
C LEU A 165 -19.27 11.14 -14.38
N ASN A 166 -18.33 10.74 -13.56
CA ASN A 166 -17.58 9.49 -13.69
C ASN A 166 -17.94 8.56 -12.54
N PHE A 167 -17.98 7.27 -12.84
CA PHE A 167 -18.05 6.18 -11.87
C PHE A 167 -16.87 5.25 -12.04
N PHE A 168 -16.41 4.66 -10.94
CA PHE A 168 -15.48 3.56 -10.96
C PHE A 168 -15.88 2.47 -9.96
N ALA A 169 -15.50 1.24 -10.27
CA ALA A 169 -15.59 0.11 -9.35
C ALA A 169 -14.37 -0.80 -9.53
N GLY A 170 -13.94 -1.42 -8.47
CA GLY A 170 -12.81 -2.35 -8.50
C GLY A 170 -12.91 -3.39 -7.40
N TYR A 171 -12.39 -4.57 -7.68
CA TYR A 171 -12.26 -5.65 -6.73
C TYR A 171 -10.93 -6.37 -6.92
N ARG A 172 -10.18 -6.51 -5.83
CA ARG A 172 -8.99 -7.36 -5.76
C ARG A 172 -9.28 -8.53 -4.84
N GLY A 173 -9.12 -9.74 -5.38
CA GLY A 173 -9.18 -10.99 -4.63
C GLY A 173 -7.85 -11.71 -4.70
N LEU A 174 -7.24 -11.99 -3.56
CA LEU A 174 -6.02 -12.77 -3.45
C LEU A 174 -6.29 -13.99 -2.57
N ARG A 175 -5.89 -15.16 -3.04
CA ARG A 175 -5.73 -16.36 -2.22
C ARG A 175 -4.39 -17.02 -2.54
N SER A 176 -3.62 -17.35 -1.52
CA SER A 176 -2.33 -18.03 -1.65
C SER A 176 -2.14 -18.98 -0.47
N GLU A 177 -1.87 -20.24 -0.75
CA GLU A 177 -1.70 -21.28 0.28
C GLU A 177 -0.34 -21.15 0.99
N GLY A 178 0.69 -20.69 0.27
CA GLY A 178 2.06 -20.66 0.77
C GLY A 178 2.76 -22.02 0.66
N LYS A 179 4.00 -22.09 1.17
CA LYS A 179 4.81 -23.30 1.18
C LYS A 179 5.00 -23.91 2.57
N TYR A 180 4.80 -23.13 3.62
CA TYR A 180 4.97 -23.56 5.02
C TYR A 180 3.64 -23.96 5.64
N ILE A 181 3.69 -24.65 6.78
CA ILE A 181 2.52 -24.94 7.60
C ILE A 181 1.87 -23.62 8.04
N ASN A 182 0.54 -23.58 8.09
CA ASN A 182 -0.27 -22.47 8.59
C ASN A 182 0.15 -21.09 8.01
N GLN A 183 0.10 -20.97 6.68
CA GLN A 183 0.62 -19.77 5.99
C GLN A 183 -0.34 -19.21 4.93
N MET A 184 -1.54 -19.75 4.81
CA MET A 184 -2.52 -19.30 3.83
C MET A 184 -2.86 -17.82 4.03
N THR A 185 -3.08 -17.13 2.91
CA THR A 185 -3.57 -15.75 2.88
C THR A 185 -4.84 -15.66 2.04
N SER A 186 -5.82 -14.90 2.50
CA SER A 186 -7.07 -14.63 1.76
C SER A 186 -7.45 -13.17 1.94
N ILE A 187 -7.49 -12.42 0.83
CA ILE A 187 -7.68 -10.96 0.84
C ILE A 187 -8.77 -10.58 -0.15
N GLY A 188 -9.71 -9.75 0.29
CA GLY A 188 -10.75 -9.16 -0.51
C GLY A 188 -10.76 -7.63 -0.35
N ASN A 189 -10.53 -6.88 -1.43
CA ASN A 189 -10.57 -5.42 -1.42
C ASN A 189 -11.57 -4.94 -2.47
N PHE A 190 -12.73 -4.51 -2.04
CA PHE A 190 -13.75 -3.87 -2.88
C PHE A 190 -13.68 -2.36 -2.76
N LYS A 191 -13.78 -1.66 -3.88
CA LYS A 191 -13.88 -0.20 -3.95
C LYS A 191 -14.88 0.22 -5.01
N ILE A 192 -15.67 1.25 -4.71
CA ILE A 192 -16.55 1.91 -5.66
C ILE A 192 -16.55 3.41 -5.37
N GLY A 193 -16.67 4.23 -6.40
CA GLY A 193 -16.72 5.66 -6.19
C GLY A 193 -17.16 6.42 -7.42
N ALA A 194 -17.27 7.73 -7.25
CA ALA A 194 -17.70 8.65 -8.29
C ALA A 194 -16.98 9.99 -8.15
N SER A 195 -16.82 10.68 -9.27
CA SER A 195 -16.51 12.10 -9.32
C SER A 195 -17.56 12.84 -10.10
N TYR A 196 -18.02 13.97 -9.55
CA TYR A 196 -19.04 14.82 -10.18
C TYR A 196 -18.64 16.28 -10.12
N PHE A 197 -18.92 17.01 -11.16
CA PHE A 197 -18.82 18.47 -11.17
C PHE A 197 -19.93 19.09 -12.01
N THR A 198 -20.43 20.24 -11.58
CA THR A 198 -21.39 21.02 -12.39
C THR A 198 -20.71 21.58 -13.65
N THR A 199 -21.50 21.84 -14.69
CA THR A 199 -20.97 22.32 -15.99
C THR A 199 -20.14 23.60 -15.84
N ASP A 200 -20.48 24.46 -14.91
CA ASP A 200 -19.77 25.69 -14.56
C ASP A 200 -18.66 25.47 -13.52
N LYS A 201 -18.40 24.22 -13.12
CA LYS A 201 -17.46 23.81 -12.07
C LYS A 201 -17.70 24.56 -10.73
N ARG A 202 -18.96 24.95 -10.47
CA ARG A 202 -19.34 25.60 -9.22
C ARG A 202 -19.40 24.63 -8.07
N TYR A 203 -19.80 23.38 -8.33
CA TYR A 203 -19.81 22.30 -7.36
C TYR A 203 -18.95 21.14 -7.88
N ILE A 204 -18.10 20.61 -7.00
CA ILE A 204 -17.22 19.46 -7.25
C ILE A 204 -17.42 18.48 -6.10
N LEU A 205 -17.54 17.19 -6.41
CA LEU A 205 -17.71 16.10 -5.45
C LEU A 205 -16.84 14.91 -5.85
N TYR A 206 -16.12 14.37 -4.89
CA TYR A 206 -15.45 13.07 -4.93
C TYR A 206 -16.03 12.19 -3.83
N LEU A 207 -16.43 10.98 -4.16
CA LEU A 207 -17.08 10.04 -3.26
C LEU A 207 -16.50 8.66 -3.45
N HIS A 208 -16.20 7.93 -2.36
CA HIS A 208 -15.93 6.50 -2.45
C HIS A 208 -16.42 5.73 -1.24
N TYR A 209 -16.67 4.44 -1.47
CA TYR A 209 -16.89 3.44 -0.45
C TYR A 209 -15.88 2.29 -0.65
N THR A 210 -15.30 1.78 0.45
CA THR A 210 -14.45 0.60 0.45
C THR A 210 -14.93 -0.43 1.46
N TYR A 211 -14.79 -1.70 1.08
CA TYR A 211 -14.96 -2.85 1.96
C TYR A 211 -13.76 -3.77 1.78
N GLN A 212 -13.06 -4.07 2.87
CA GLN A 212 -11.80 -4.79 2.83
C GLN A 212 -11.78 -5.85 3.92
N ASP A 213 -11.24 -7.03 3.58
CA ASP A 213 -10.96 -8.11 4.50
C ASP A 213 -9.59 -8.73 4.17
N ILE A 214 -8.79 -8.95 5.20
CA ILE A 214 -7.42 -9.46 5.11
C ILE A 214 -7.27 -10.54 6.16
N LEU A 215 -7.32 -11.80 5.74
CA LEU A 215 -7.09 -12.97 6.58
C LEU A 215 -5.70 -13.54 6.26
N ASN A 216 -4.93 -13.78 7.32
CA ASN A 216 -3.67 -14.51 7.24
C ASN A 216 -3.66 -15.62 8.29
N GLU A 217 -3.32 -16.83 7.89
CA GLU A 217 -2.81 -17.82 8.81
C GLU A 217 -1.45 -17.37 9.33
N GLU A 218 -1.21 -17.56 10.61
CA GLU A 218 -0.03 -17.10 11.34
C GLU A 218 0.73 -18.30 11.90
N ASN A 219 1.88 -18.61 11.33
CA ASN A 219 2.68 -19.74 11.79
C ASN A 219 3.68 -19.38 12.91
N GLY A 220 3.83 -18.10 13.24
CA GLY A 220 4.74 -17.63 14.30
C GLY A 220 6.23 -17.81 14.00
N GLY A 221 6.60 -18.21 12.78
CA GLY A 221 7.96 -18.51 12.34
C GLY A 221 8.35 -19.98 12.54
N ILE A 222 9.51 -20.35 11.98
CA ILE A 222 10.08 -21.71 12.15
C ILE A 222 10.71 -21.85 13.53
N THR A 223 10.63 -23.07 14.10
CA THR A 223 11.14 -23.36 15.45
C THR A 223 12.66 -23.54 15.48
N THR A 224 13.25 -24.09 14.41
CA THR A 224 14.66 -24.48 14.32
C THR A 224 15.30 -23.88 13.06
N ALA A 225 16.27 -22.99 13.23
CA ALA A 225 16.97 -22.37 12.11
C ALA A 225 17.85 -23.36 11.36
N GLU A 226 18.44 -24.32 12.07
CA GLU A 226 19.31 -25.37 11.55
C GLU A 226 18.63 -26.23 10.48
N ASP A 227 17.35 -26.54 10.66
CA ASP A 227 16.55 -27.31 9.70
C ASP A 227 16.37 -26.56 8.38
N PHE A 228 16.27 -25.24 8.44
CA PHE A 228 16.19 -24.40 7.27
C PHE A 228 17.54 -24.16 6.62
N GLU A 229 18.60 -23.94 7.41
CA GLU A 229 19.93 -23.53 6.97
C GLU A 229 20.85 -24.73 6.68
N GLY A 230 20.56 -25.93 7.23
CA GLY A 230 21.45 -27.08 7.23
C GLY A 230 21.60 -27.83 5.88
N GLY A 231 20.80 -27.50 4.89
CA GLY A 231 20.86 -28.11 3.56
C GLY A 231 20.39 -29.56 3.50
N ASP A 232 19.68 -30.07 4.51
CA ASP A 232 19.03 -31.37 4.47
C ASP A 232 17.87 -31.35 3.47
N ALA A 233 17.94 -32.19 2.42
CA ALA A 233 16.94 -32.32 1.36
C ALA A 233 15.53 -32.69 1.88
N ASN A 234 15.41 -33.24 3.08
CA ASN A 234 14.10 -33.50 3.70
C ASN A 234 13.31 -32.21 3.93
N PHE A 235 13.99 -31.10 4.21
CA PHE A 235 13.41 -29.78 4.48
C PHE A 235 13.23 -28.92 3.23
N ASP A 236 13.62 -29.39 2.05
CA ASP A 236 13.25 -28.75 0.77
C ASP A 236 11.72 -28.69 0.61
N ASN A 237 11.01 -29.71 1.11
CA ASN A 237 9.58 -29.62 1.34
C ASN A 237 9.31 -28.81 2.63
N ARG A 238 9.02 -27.53 2.48
CA ARG A 238 8.82 -26.60 3.60
C ARG A 238 7.66 -26.96 4.54
N GLN A 239 6.76 -27.84 4.12
CA GLN A 239 5.72 -28.44 5.00
C GLN A 239 6.30 -29.36 6.09
N ARG A 240 7.59 -29.70 6.03
CA ARG A 240 8.26 -30.51 7.05
C ARG A 240 8.99 -29.68 8.10
N LEU A 241 9.16 -28.37 7.86
CA LEU A 241 9.71 -27.46 8.86
C LEU A 241 8.68 -27.22 9.95
N GLU A 242 9.08 -27.45 11.19
CA GLU A 242 8.22 -27.15 12.34
C GLU A 242 8.04 -25.64 12.51
N VAL A 243 6.85 -25.24 12.92
CA VAL A 243 6.46 -23.85 13.16
C VAL A 243 5.83 -23.72 14.54
N TYR A 244 5.89 -22.53 15.14
CA TYR A 244 5.35 -22.31 16.47
C TYR A 244 3.81 -22.44 16.53
N LEU A 245 3.11 -22.03 15.46
CA LEU A 245 1.65 -21.98 15.46
C LEU A 245 1.11 -22.75 14.24
N THR A 246 0.27 -23.75 14.52
CA THR A 246 -0.26 -24.65 13.48
C THR A 246 -1.69 -24.32 13.05
N ASP A 247 -2.40 -23.46 13.80
CA ASP A 247 -3.81 -23.15 13.59
C ASP A 247 -4.21 -21.71 13.94
N ALA A 248 -3.23 -20.85 14.23
CA ALA A 248 -3.50 -19.44 14.52
C ALA A 248 -3.81 -18.65 13.24
N GLU A 249 -4.68 -17.66 13.35
CA GLU A 249 -5.04 -16.75 12.27
C GLU A 249 -5.23 -15.32 12.76
N SER A 250 -4.95 -14.36 11.90
CA SER A 250 -5.25 -12.95 12.10
C SER A 250 -6.19 -12.42 11.01
N PHE A 251 -7.13 -11.59 11.38
CA PHE A 251 -8.12 -11.03 10.47
C PHE A 251 -8.28 -9.53 10.67
N LEU A 252 -8.00 -8.74 9.63
CA LEU A 252 -8.26 -7.31 9.59
C LEU A 252 -9.38 -7.02 8.60
N LYS A 253 -10.45 -6.38 9.07
CA LYS A 253 -11.59 -5.95 8.25
C LYS A 253 -11.76 -4.45 8.35
N GLY A 254 -12.09 -3.80 7.22
CA GLY A 254 -12.35 -2.37 7.19
C GLY A 254 -13.49 -1.99 6.26
N LYS A 255 -14.23 -0.96 6.65
CA LYS A 255 -15.26 -0.30 5.83
C LYS A 255 -15.02 1.20 5.91
N ARG A 256 -15.07 1.88 4.79
CA ARG A 256 -14.93 3.33 4.74
C ARG A 256 -15.97 3.95 3.82
N LEU A 257 -16.59 5.02 4.29
CA LEU A 257 -17.35 5.96 3.48
C LEU A 257 -16.61 7.30 3.52
N PHE A 258 -16.26 7.81 2.37
CA PHE A 258 -15.51 9.04 2.21
C PHE A 258 -16.17 9.93 1.17
N PHE A 259 -16.24 11.24 1.44
CA PHE A 259 -16.50 12.22 0.41
C PHE A 259 -15.73 13.54 0.68
N ASP A 260 -15.37 14.19 -0.40
CA ASP A 260 -14.74 15.51 -0.44
C ASP A 260 -15.49 16.35 -1.45
N HIS A 261 -15.96 17.53 -1.03
CA HIS A 261 -16.69 18.39 -1.93
C HIS A 261 -16.40 19.88 -1.69
N ALA A 262 -16.56 20.63 -2.76
CA ALA A 262 -16.35 22.07 -2.75
C ALA A 262 -17.48 22.78 -3.51
N PHE A 263 -17.93 23.87 -2.97
CA PHE A 263 -18.94 24.75 -3.59
C PHE A 263 -18.41 26.17 -3.73
N ARG A 264 -18.35 26.68 -4.96
CA ARG A 264 -17.98 28.08 -5.25
C ARG A 264 -19.15 28.99 -4.97
N ILE A 265 -18.94 29.95 -4.05
CA ILE A 265 -19.98 30.90 -3.61
C ILE A 265 -20.33 31.87 -4.75
N ASN A 266 -19.33 32.47 -5.38
CA ASN A 266 -19.56 33.39 -6.47
C ASN A 266 -20.10 32.65 -7.73
N PRO A 267 -21.19 33.17 -8.36
CA PRO A 267 -21.86 32.48 -9.47
C PRO A 267 -20.99 32.24 -10.70
N LYS A 268 -20.14 33.21 -11.04
CA LYS A 268 -19.22 33.12 -12.19
C LYS A 268 -17.80 32.91 -11.68
N GLN A 269 -17.06 32.05 -12.35
CA GLN A 269 -15.62 31.90 -12.15
C GLN A 269 -14.92 33.18 -12.64
N GLY A 270 -14.06 33.72 -11.82
CA GLY A 270 -13.29 34.94 -12.12
C GLY A 270 -11.87 34.84 -11.58
N ASN A 271 -11.18 36.00 -11.55
CA ASN A 271 -9.84 36.08 -10.97
C ASN A 271 -9.83 35.83 -9.45
N ASN A 272 -10.97 36.05 -8.80
CA ASN A 272 -11.20 35.84 -7.37
C ASN A 272 -12.36 34.87 -7.19
N ASN A 273 -12.12 33.74 -6.54
CA ASN A 273 -13.15 32.74 -6.29
C ASN A 273 -13.14 32.38 -4.80
N LEU A 274 -14.32 32.26 -4.22
CA LEU A 274 -14.51 31.84 -2.84
C LEU A 274 -15.26 30.51 -2.83
N TYR A 275 -14.74 29.53 -2.10
CA TYR A 275 -15.30 28.20 -1.96
C TYR A 275 -15.58 27.84 -0.51
N VAL A 276 -16.66 27.13 -0.26
CA VAL A 276 -16.85 26.31 0.94
C VAL A 276 -16.38 24.90 0.61
N THR A 277 -15.54 24.33 1.46
CA THR A 277 -15.01 22.98 1.30
C THR A 277 -15.45 22.11 2.46
N HIS A 278 -15.75 20.84 2.20
CA HIS A 278 -16.05 19.89 3.27
C HIS A 278 -15.52 18.50 2.87
N GLN A 279 -14.83 17.86 3.81
CA GLN A 279 -14.35 16.50 3.72
C GLN A 279 -14.92 15.68 4.87
N PHE A 280 -15.44 14.50 4.54
CA PHE A 280 -16.00 13.55 5.49
C PHE A 280 -15.33 12.20 5.30
N ASN A 281 -14.97 11.55 6.41
CA ASN A 281 -14.43 10.20 6.42
C ASN A 281 -14.98 9.44 7.63
N TYR A 282 -15.83 8.46 7.37
CA TYR A 282 -16.27 7.50 8.37
C TYR A 282 -15.61 6.15 8.08
N GLU A 283 -14.88 5.62 9.05
CA GLU A 283 -14.16 4.36 8.92
C GLU A 283 -14.42 3.47 10.15
N ASN A 284 -14.69 2.20 9.88
CA ASN A 284 -14.80 1.16 10.88
C ASN A 284 -13.78 0.07 10.55
N LYS A 285 -12.87 -0.21 11.48
CA LYS A 285 -11.90 -1.30 11.39
C LYS A 285 -12.15 -2.31 12.52
N PHE A 286 -11.89 -3.57 12.23
CA PHE A 286 -11.99 -4.68 13.16
C PHE A 286 -10.75 -5.56 12.99
N PHE A 287 -10.07 -5.84 14.09
CA PHE A 287 -8.96 -6.78 14.13
C PHE A 287 -9.31 -7.95 15.05
N GLU A 288 -8.95 -9.16 14.64
CA GLU A 288 -9.13 -10.38 15.40
C GLU A 288 -7.88 -11.24 15.28
N TYR A 289 -7.39 -11.71 16.40
CA TYR A 289 -6.40 -12.78 16.49
C TYR A 289 -7.07 -14.00 17.10
N LYS A 290 -6.94 -15.15 16.44
CA LYS A 290 -7.46 -16.44 16.90
C LYS A 290 -6.33 -17.44 17.00
N GLN A 291 -6.35 -18.23 18.05
CA GLN A 291 -5.43 -19.35 18.26
C GLN A 291 -6.18 -20.49 18.97
N PRO A 292 -6.67 -21.50 18.23
CA PRO A 292 -7.36 -22.64 18.80
C PRO A 292 -6.48 -23.44 19.76
N THR A 293 -5.22 -23.72 19.39
CA THR A 293 -4.23 -24.42 20.20
C THR A 293 -3.26 -23.42 20.81
N VAL A 294 -3.43 -23.09 22.09
CA VAL A 294 -2.67 -22.03 22.78
C VAL A 294 -1.22 -22.43 23.04
N LEU A 295 -0.99 -23.70 23.45
CA LEU A 295 0.37 -24.22 23.65
C LEU A 295 1.02 -24.59 22.31
N SER A 296 2.19 -24.04 22.06
CA SER A 296 3.04 -24.42 20.91
C SER A 296 3.79 -25.72 21.22
N THR A 297 4.18 -26.45 20.17
CA THR A 297 5.01 -27.66 20.34
C THR A 297 6.31 -27.46 19.54
N VAL A 298 7.44 -27.74 20.16
CA VAL A 298 8.76 -27.73 19.53
C VAL A 298 9.40 -29.09 19.79
N GLY A 299 9.54 -29.90 18.75
CA GLY A 299 9.89 -31.31 18.89
C GLY A 299 8.84 -32.06 19.70
N SER A 300 9.21 -32.52 20.88
CA SER A 300 8.32 -33.20 21.86
C SER A 300 7.95 -32.31 23.06
N THR A 301 8.39 -31.05 23.09
CA THR A 301 8.23 -30.17 24.26
C THR A 301 7.11 -29.16 23.99
N SER A 302 6.21 -29.01 24.98
CA SER A 302 5.22 -27.92 24.97
C SER A 302 5.88 -26.61 25.38
N VAL A 303 5.60 -25.55 24.63
CA VAL A 303 6.19 -24.22 24.80
C VAL A 303 5.08 -23.18 24.91
N GLU A 304 5.16 -22.33 25.91
CA GLU A 304 4.31 -21.14 26.06
C GLU A 304 4.90 -19.99 25.24
N ARG A 305 4.69 -20.04 23.92
CA ARG A 305 5.32 -19.11 22.98
C ARG A 305 5.11 -17.65 23.34
N PHE A 306 3.92 -17.29 23.82
CA PHE A 306 3.55 -15.91 24.20
C PHE A 306 3.27 -15.76 25.70
N GLY A 307 3.86 -16.63 26.53
CA GLY A 307 3.63 -16.64 27.97
C GLY A 307 2.31 -17.29 28.39
N GLU A 308 1.95 -17.10 29.65
CA GLU A 308 0.74 -17.66 30.24
C GLU A 308 -0.54 -17.03 29.64
N SER A 309 -1.61 -17.80 29.63
CA SER A 309 -2.90 -17.37 29.10
C SER A 309 -4.05 -17.65 30.08
N TYR A 310 -5.02 -16.74 30.12
CA TYR A 310 -6.30 -16.95 30.87
C TYR A 310 -7.14 -18.07 30.30
N VAL A 311 -6.89 -18.55 29.08
CA VAL A 311 -7.61 -19.62 28.42
C VAL A 311 -6.65 -20.69 27.92
N SER A 312 -7.03 -21.95 28.04
CA SER A 312 -6.20 -23.09 27.62
C SER A 312 -6.38 -23.43 26.12
N SER A 313 -7.44 -22.97 25.50
CA SER A 313 -7.75 -23.25 24.09
C SER A 313 -8.75 -22.25 23.51
N ASN A 314 -8.90 -22.25 22.19
CA ASN A 314 -9.88 -21.44 21.44
C ASN A 314 -9.81 -19.95 21.76
N MET A 315 -8.59 -19.44 21.88
CA MET A 315 -8.32 -18.02 22.08
C MET A 315 -8.90 -17.19 20.94
N LYS A 316 -9.53 -16.07 21.31
CA LYS A 316 -10.15 -15.14 20.36
C LYS A 316 -10.11 -13.72 20.90
N ASP A 317 -9.10 -12.97 20.51
CA ASP A 317 -8.90 -11.58 20.90
C ASP A 317 -9.41 -10.65 19.80
N GLN A 318 -10.27 -9.69 20.16
CA GLN A 318 -10.98 -8.84 19.22
C GLN A 318 -10.86 -7.36 19.60
N THR A 319 -10.56 -6.55 18.61
CA THR A 319 -10.48 -5.09 18.73
C THR A 319 -11.36 -4.43 17.67
N ARG A 320 -12.06 -3.39 18.05
CA ARG A 320 -12.89 -2.57 17.14
C ARG A 320 -12.45 -1.12 17.19
N PHE A 321 -12.43 -0.51 16.04
CA PHE A 321 -12.08 0.90 15.88
C PHE A 321 -13.06 1.60 14.97
N GLU A 322 -13.66 2.66 15.48
CA GLU A 322 -14.56 3.53 14.74
C GLU A 322 -13.95 4.93 14.67
N LYS A 323 -13.91 5.52 13.48
CA LYS A 323 -13.37 6.85 13.23
C LYS A 323 -14.37 7.68 12.45
N LEU A 324 -14.62 8.88 12.94
CA LEU A 324 -15.36 9.93 12.24
C LEU A 324 -14.46 11.15 12.11
N TYR A 325 -14.27 11.62 10.88
CA TYR A 325 -13.50 12.82 10.60
C TYR A 325 -14.30 13.77 9.72
N ASN A 326 -14.46 15.00 10.16
CA ASN A 326 -15.06 16.09 9.42
C ASN A 326 -14.08 17.24 9.33
N LYS A 327 -13.94 17.82 8.14
CA LYS A 327 -13.12 19.00 7.90
C LYS A 327 -13.92 20.00 7.08
N VAL A 328 -14.21 21.15 7.61
CA VAL A 328 -14.94 22.23 6.95
C VAL A 328 -14.00 23.41 6.74
N GLY A 329 -14.00 24.00 5.56
CA GLY A 329 -13.09 25.09 5.24
C GLY A 329 -13.70 26.15 4.32
N LEU A 330 -13.02 27.29 4.31
CA LEU A 330 -13.23 28.38 3.37
C LEU A 330 -11.98 28.56 2.54
N ALA A 331 -12.07 28.37 1.22
CA ALA A 331 -10.96 28.53 0.31
C ALA A 331 -11.15 29.78 -0.55
N TYR A 332 -10.15 30.63 -0.57
CA TYR A 332 -10.05 31.77 -1.47
C TYR A 332 -8.98 31.50 -2.54
N GLU A 333 -9.37 31.55 -3.79
CA GLU A 333 -8.51 31.37 -4.94
C GLU A 333 -8.38 32.67 -5.72
N ASN A 334 -7.14 33.09 -5.97
CA ASN A 334 -6.83 34.25 -6.79
C ASN A 334 -5.81 33.85 -7.85
N SER A 335 -6.04 34.28 -9.09
CA SER A 335 -5.21 33.90 -10.26
C SER A 335 -3.73 34.35 -10.15
N LEU A 336 -3.41 35.35 -9.31
CA LEU A 336 -2.06 35.86 -9.10
C LEU A 336 -1.45 35.34 -7.80
N LEU A 337 -2.25 35.28 -6.72
CA LEU A 337 -1.79 34.95 -5.38
C LEU A 337 -1.85 33.46 -5.04
N GLY A 338 -2.55 32.65 -5.83
CA GLY A 338 -2.77 31.23 -5.53
C GLY A 338 -4.05 30.97 -4.71
N LYS A 339 -4.08 29.85 -4.00
CA LYS A 339 -5.25 29.40 -3.26
C LYS A 339 -4.94 29.29 -1.77
N PHE A 340 -5.74 29.95 -0.96
CA PHE A 340 -5.72 29.87 0.51
C PHE A 340 -6.93 29.11 0.98
N ASN A 341 -6.76 28.14 1.86
CA ASN A 341 -7.85 27.38 2.48
C ASN A 341 -7.67 27.40 3.99
N PHE A 342 -8.61 27.99 4.71
CA PHE A 342 -8.68 27.92 6.17
C PHE A 342 -9.74 26.91 6.56
N PHE A 343 -9.43 26.05 7.53
CA PHE A 343 -10.30 24.97 7.92
C PHE A 343 -10.32 24.72 9.42
N ILE A 344 -11.42 24.11 9.84
CA ILE A 344 -11.56 23.50 11.16
C ILE A 344 -11.88 22.03 10.90
N ASP A 345 -11.33 21.14 11.72
CA ASP A 345 -11.65 19.73 11.67
C ASP A 345 -12.06 19.18 13.05
N ASP A 346 -12.87 18.13 13.01
CA ASP A 346 -13.34 17.34 14.14
C ASP A 346 -13.01 15.87 13.87
N TYR A 347 -12.10 15.35 14.67
CA TYR A 347 -11.74 13.93 14.67
C TYR A 347 -12.31 13.27 15.91
N ARG A 348 -13.08 12.20 15.72
CA ARG A 348 -13.60 11.34 16.79
C ARG A 348 -13.21 9.92 16.53
N SER A 349 -12.73 9.22 17.54
CA SER A 349 -12.45 7.81 17.46
C SER A 349 -12.86 7.09 18.75
N ASN A 350 -13.25 5.84 18.56
CA ASN A 350 -13.56 4.92 19.65
C ASN A 350 -12.87 3.59 19.36
N TYR A 351 -11.93 3.23 20.21
CA TYR A 351 -11.14 2.00 20.15
C TYR A 351 -11.61 1.10 21.29
N LYS A 352 -12.12 -0.10 20.98
CA LYS A 352 -12.90 -0.91 21.92
C LYS A 352 -12.44 -2.35 21.99
N TYR A 353 -12.45 -2.85 23.23
CA TYR A 353 -12.42 -4.26 23.59
C TYR A 353 -13.77 -4.70 24.18
N ASN A 354 -13.90 -5.99 24.50
CA ASN A 354 -15.17 -6.55 25.00
C ASN A 354 -15.20 -6.73 26.53
N ARG A 355 -14.11 -6.40 27.26
CA ARG A 355 -13.97 -6.67 28.69
C ARG A 355 -13.16 -5.58 29.38
N ILE A 356 -13.33 -5.43 30.68
CA ILE A 356 -12.44 -4.68 31.58
C ILE A 356 -11.56 -5.73 32.28
N ILE A 357 -10.26 -5.48 32.38
CA ILE A 357 -9.32 -6.37 33.05
C ILE A 357 -8.87 -5.72 34.34
N PHE A 358 -8.93 -6.49 35.44
CA PHE A 358 -8.37 -6.13 36.73
C PHE A 358 -7.06 -6.89 36.89
N GLN A 359 -5.97 -6.19 37.04
CA GLN A 359 -4.64 -6.78 37.24
C GLN A 359 -4.41 -7.04 38.74
N ASP A 360 -3.49 -7.96 39.06
CA ASP A 360 -3.20 -8.39 40.44
C ASP A 360 -2.60 -7.26 41.28
N ASP A 361 -1.94 -6.27 40.66
CA ASP A 361 -1.41 -5.07 41.33
C ASP A 361 -2.47 -4.01 41.60
N GLY A 362 -3.71 -4.24 41.18
CA GLY A 362 -4.85 -3.34 41.36
C GLY A 362 -5.10 -2.38 40.23
N ASP A 363 -4.27 -2.38 39.18
CA ASP A 363 -4.48 -1.58 37.99
C ASP A 363 -5.68 -2.09 37.17
N ILE A 364 -6.38 -1.16 36.54
CA ILE A 364 -7.56 -1.44 35.72
C ILE A 364 -7.26 -1.09 34.26
N ILE A 365 -7.39 -2.07 33.38
CA ILE A 365 -7.31 -1.88 31.94
C ILE A 365 -8.72 -1.69 31.40
N PRO A 366 -9.07 -0.48 30.90
CA PRO A 366 -10.41 -0.18 30.43
C PRO A 366 -10.75 -0.94 29.16
N ASP A 367 -12.04 -1.06 28.87
CA ASP A 367 -12.54 -1.68 27.63
C ASP A 367 -12.53 -0.75 26.42
N ASN A 368 -12.30 0.55 26.62
CA ASN A 368 -12.34 1.49 25.50
C ASN A 368 -11.39 2.68 25.70
N LEU A 369 -11.03 3.29 24.56
CA LEU A 369 -10.29 4.53 24.46
C LEU A 369 -11.03 5.46 23.50
N PHE A 370 -11.82 6.39 24.05
CA PHE A 370 -12.51 7.41 23.26
C PHE A 370 -11.65 8.67 23.14
N ARG A 371 -11.58 9.22 21.93
CA ARG A 371 -10.88 10.48 21.65
C ARG A 371 -11.76 11.42 20.83
N GLN A 372 -11.77 12.68 21.21
CA GLN A 372 -12.33 13.76 20.42
C GLN A 372 -11.30 14.88 20.31
N ILE A 373 -10.95 15.24 19.09
CA ILE A 373 -9.90 16.21 18.80
C ILE A 373 -10.44 17.20 17.78
N ASN A 374 -10.45 18.47 18.16
CA ASN A 374 -10.77 19.56 17.26
C ASN A 374 -9.49 20.30 16.92
N SER A 375 -9.28 20.59 15.64
CA SER A 375 -8.12 21.32 15.16
C SER A 375 -8.53 22.45 14.22
N PHE A 376 -7.66 23.42 14.08
CA PHE A 376 -7.74 24.43 13.03
C PHE A 376 -6.49 24.40 12.19
N GLY A 377 -6.61 24.83 10.96
CA GLY A 377 -5.46 24.87 10.08
C GLY A 377 -5.66 25.78 8.89
N GLY A 378 -4.58 25.91 8.15
CA GLY A 378 -4.54 26.63 6.89
C GLY A 378 -3.68 25.90 5.87
N GLN A 379 -4.07 26.01 4.62
CA GLN A 379 -3.32 25.51 3.48
C GLN A 379 -3.18 26.61 2.45
N TYR A 380 -1.98 26.74 1.91
CA TYR A 380 -1.68 27.67 0.82
C TYR A 380 -1.12 26.87 -0.35
N GLU A 381 -1.67 27.08 -1.53
CA GLU A 381 -1.22 26.50 -2.79
C GLU A 381 -0.87 27.61 -3.79
N TYR A 382 0.31 27.47 -4.38
CA TYR A 382 0.81 28.41 -5.37
C TYR A 382 1.34 27.66 -6.56
N GLN A 383 0.81 27.98 -7.74
CA GLN A 383 1.28 27.39 -8.99
C GLN A 383 1.43 28.51 -10.03
N LYS A 384 2.66 28.90 -10.32
CA LYS A 384 2.95 29.94 -11.32
C LYS A 384 4.30 29.69 -11.95
N ASN A 385 4.33 29.75 -13.28
CA ASN A 385 5.53 29.54 -14.09
C ASN A 385 6.21 28.20 -13.75
N LYS A 386 7.44 28.27 -13.22
CA LYS A 386 8.30 27.13 -12.86
C LYS A 386 8.11 26.65 -11.42
N TRP A 387 7.30 27.33 -10.63
CA TRP A 387 7.12 27.07 -9.22
C TRP A 387 5.75 26.45 -8.94
N ASN A 388 5.76 25.38 -8.14
CA ASN A 388 4.57 24.80 -7.54
C ASN A 388 4.87 24.59 -6.06
N GLY A 389 4.09 25.21 -5.18
CA GLY A 389 4.27 25.16 -3.75
C GLY A 389 2.96 24.82 -3.04
N ARG A 390 3.06 24.01 -2.00
CA ARG A 390 1.96 23.72 -1.06
C ARG A 390 2.51 23.83 0.35
N PHE A 391 1.89 24.66 1.15
CA PHE A 391 2.16 24.79 2.57
C PHE A 391 0.88 24.46 3.33
N MET A 392 0.95 23.60 4.34
CA MET A 392 -0.14 23.25 5.23
C MET A 392 0.33 23.32 6.67
N TYR A 393 -0.48 23.92 7.51
CA TYR A 393 -0.29 23.88 8.95
C TYR A 393 -1.62 23.62 9.64
N SER A 394 -1.63 22.69 10.60
CA SER A 394 -2.77 22.45 11.49
C SER A 394 -2.30 22.23 12.93
N ARG A 395 -3.18 22.58 13.86
CA ARG A 395 -2.95 22.41 15.29
C ARG A 395 -4.26 22.14 16.02
N SER A 396 -4.22 21.22 17.00
CA SER A 396 -5.37 20.98 17.89
C SER A 396 -5.65 22.16 18.82
N ILE A 397 -6.93 22.38 19.08
CA ILE A 397 -7.45 23.30 20.11
C ILE A 397 -7.80 22.55 21.41
N THR A 398 -7.87 21.23 21.34
CA THR A 398 -8.15 20.35 22.48
C THR A 398 -6.86 20.07 23.29
N LYS A 399 -7.00 19.42 24.46
CA LYS A 399 -5.88 19.12 25.36
C LYS A 399 -4.76 18.27 24.73
N GLN A 400 -5.09 17.47 23.72
CA GLN A 400 -4.12 16.69 22.97
C GLN A 400 -3.33 17.61 22.03
N SER A 401 -2.11 17.96 22.39
CA SER A 401 -1.31 18.95 21.67
C SER A 401 -0.70 18.38 20.38
N LEU A 402 -1.52 18.02 19.39
CA LEU A 402 -1.02 17.64 18.08
C LEU A 402 -0.82 18.83 17.15
N SER A 403 0.12 18.69 16.22
CA SER A 403 0.32 19.66 15.14
C SER A 403 0.95 18.99 13.92
N ASP A 404 0.68 19.49 12.73
CA ASP A 404 1.29 19.04 11.47
C ASP A 404 1.58 20.25 10.59
N LEU A 405 2.84 20.43 10.24
CA LEU A 405 3.32 21.38 9.25
C LEU A 405 3.93 20.59 8.11
N ASP A 406 3.42 20.75 6.89
CA ASP A 406 3.93 20.12 5.67
C ASP A 406 4.11 21.20 4.59
N ALA A 407 5.36 21.51 4.26
CA ALA A 407 5.73 22.47 3.24
C ALA A 407 6.40 21.73 2.09
N LYS A 408 5.78 21.78 0.91
CA LYS A 408 6.28 21.18 -0.34
C LYS A 408 6.56 22.30 -1.34
N LEU A 409 7.70 22.24 -2.00
CA LEU A 409 8.08 23.19 -3.05
C LEU A 409 8.70 22.43 -4.21
N ARG A 410 8.15 22.64 -5.39
CA ARG A 410 8.64 22.09 -6.64
C ARG A 410 9.09 23.22 -7.56
N TYR A 411 10.26 23.07 -8.15
CA TYR A 411 10.81 23.97 -9.12
C TYR A 411 11.21 23.25 -10.40
N HIS A 412 10.59 23.63 -11.52
CA HIS A 412 10.96 23.14 -12.84
C HIS A 412 11.97 24.10 -13.47
N LEU A 413 13.25 23.74 -13.50
CA LEU A 413 14.25 24.52 -14.19
C LEU A 413 13.95 24.53 -15.71
N ASN A 414 13.64 23.35 -16.26
CA ASN A 414 13.16 23.11 -17.62
C ASN A 414 12.39 21.77 -17.64
N ASP A 415 11.93 21.31 -18.83
CA ASP A 415 11.17 20.08 -19.00
C ASP A 415 11.90 18.79 -18.56
N LYS A 416 13.22 18.86 -18.34
CA LYS A 416 14.08 17.72 -18.01
C LYS A 416 14.65 17.77 -16.60
N ILE A 417 14.63 18.94 -15.96
CA ILE A 417 15.27 19.14 -14.64
C ILE A 417 14.24 19.73 -13.69
N GLN A 418 13.99 18.98 -12.61
CA GLN A 418 13.06 19.33 -11.55
C GLN A 418 13.73 19.15 -10.19
N PHE A 419 13.43 20.06 -9.28
CA PHE A 419 13.81 20.00 -7.87
C PHE A 419 12.55 19.98 -7.03
N ASP A 420 12.46 19.03 -6.10
CA ASP A 420 11.38 18.95 -5.12
C ASP A 420 11.98 19.05 -3.72
N PHE A 421 11.44 19.95 -2.89
CA PHE A 421 11.79 20.10 -1.49
C PHE A 421 10.56 19.87 -0.64
N ARG A 422 10.72 19.16 0.47
CA ARG A 422 9.69 18.99 1.48
C ARG A 422 10.29 19.19 2.86
N TYR A 423 9.67 20.03 3.65
CA TYR A 423 9.91 20.12 5.09
C TYR A 423 8.64 19.70 5.81
N ARG A 424 8.77 18.79 6.76
CA ARG A 424 7.67 18.34 7.60
C ARG A 424 8.05 18.38 9.07
N ASN A 425 7.20 18.99 9.89
CA ASN A 425 7.26 18.93 11.33
C ASN A 425 5.91 18.43 11.84
N ILE A 426 5.91 17.25 12.46
CA ILE A 426 4.70 16.63 12.97
C ILE A 426 4.86 16.27 14.43
N ASN A 427 3.84 16.59 15.21
CA ASN A 427 3.64 16.17 16.59
C ASN A 427 2.36 15.32 16.60
N LYS A 428 2.51 13.99 16.57
CA LYS A 428 1.42 13.03 16.37
C LYS A 428 1.11 12.24 17.63
N LEU A 429 -0.16 11.91 17.81
CA LEU A 429 -0.60 10.98 18.85
C LEU A 429 -0.15 9.55 18.55
N PRO A 430 0.16 8.76 19.61
CA PRO A 430 0.38 7.31 19.47
C PRO A 430 -0.83 6.62 18.83
N ASN A 431 -0.59 5.57 18.03
CA ASN A 431 -1.66 4.68 17.63
C ASN A 431 -2.29 4.02 18.85
N ASN A 432 -3.56 3.63 18.74
CA ASN A 432 -4.32 3.21 19.90
C ASN A 432 -3.77 1.93 20.56
N ASN A 433 -3.20 1.00 19.78
CA ASN A 433 -2.60 -0.23 20.31
C ASN A 433 -1.35 -0.02 21.18
N TYR A 434 -0.67 1.14 21.10
CA TYR A 434 0.36 1.49 22.08
C TYR A 434 -0.22 1.86 23.44
N ASN A 435 -1.35 2.59 23.44
CA ASN A 435 -1.94 3.08 24.66
C ASN A 435 -2.90 2.09 25.32
N LEU A 436 -3.60 1.28 24.56
CA LEU A 436 -4.54 0.28 25.07
C LEU A 436 -4.47 -1.01 24.28
N TYR A 437 -4.24 -2.11 24.95
CA TYR A 437 -4.27 -3.44 24.35
C TYR A 437 -4.80 -4.45 25.35
N GLN A 438 -5.58 -5.41 24.86
CA GLN A 438 -6.08 -6.54 25.65
C GLN A 438 -5.97 -7.82 24.86
N SER A 439 -5.40 -8.83 25.48
CA SER A 439 -5.27 -10.19 24.96
C SER A 439 -5.69 -11.20 25.99
N SER A 440 -5.93 -12.43 25.57
CA SER A 440 -6.07 -13.58 26.45
C SER A 440 -4.73 -14.04 27.01
N TYR A 441 -3.59 -13.61 26.44
CA TYR A 441 -2.27 -13.76 27.06
C TYR A 441 -2.08 -12.74 28.18
N ILE A 442 -1.64 -13.20 29.36
CA ILE A 442 -1.57 -12.38 30.58
C ILE A 442 -0.66 -11.17 30.39
N GLU A 443 0.54 -11.38 29.83
CA GLU A 443 1.56 -10.34 29.63
C GLU A 443 1.23 -9.34 28.49
N TYR A 444 0.19 -9.61 27.69
CA TYR A 444 -0.23 -8.78 26.58
C TYR A 444 -1.45 -7.91 26.93
N ASN A 445 -1.41 -7.29 28.10
CA ASN A 445 -2.48 -6.42 28.57
C ASN A 445 -1.89 -5.13 29.15
N TRP A 446 -2.23 -3.97 28.57
CA TRP A 446 -1.71 -2.70 29.04
C TRP A 446 -2.67 -1.53 28.82
N SER A 447 -2.52 -0.50 29.66
CA SER A 447 -3.13 0.80 29.52
C SER A 447 -2.06 1.87 29.79
N ASN A 448 -1.56 2.51 28.75
CA ASN A 448 -0.44 3.44 28.79
C ASN A 448 -0.89 4.87 28.42
N ASP A 449 -0.15 5.87 28.88
CA ASP A 449 -0.29 7.27 28.47
C ASP A 449 1.05 7.79 27.93
N PHE A 450 1.40 7.35 26.72
CA PHE A 450 2.62 7.76 26.05
C PHE A 450 2.53 9.20 25.55
N LYS A 451 3.69 9.88 25.53
CA LYS A 451 3.84 11.19 24.91
C LYS A 451 3.67 11.12 23.40
N ASN A 452 3.30 12.25 22.80
CA ASN A 452 3.27 12.39 21.36
C ASN A 452 4.66 12.21 20.76
N GLU A 453 4.73 11.47 19.67
CA GLU A 453 5.95 11.34 18.85
C GLU A 453 6.15 12.60 17.99
N LYS A 454 7.37 13.16 18.03
CA LYS A 454 7.73 14.38 17.30
C LYS A 454 8.74 14.06 16.22
N ILE A 455 8.41 14.42 14.98
CA ILE A 455 9.25 14.14 13.83
C ILE A 455 9.50 15.42 13.04
N ASN A 456 10.77 15.76 12.85
CA ASN A 456 11.21 16.81 11.94
C ASN A 456 11.92 16.16 10.76
N SER A 457 11.49 16.42 9.54
CA SER A 457 12.09 15.84 8.34
C SER A 457 12.29 16.87 7.25
N ILE A 458 13.45 16.83 6.61
CA ILE A 458 13.76 17.52 5.38
C ILE A 458 14.00 16.47 4.30
N ASN A 459 13.35 16.63 3.16
CA ASN A 459 13.53 15.79 1.99
C ASN A 459 13.81 16.67 0.76
N ALA A 460 14.84 16.34 -0.01
CA ALA A 460 15.21 17.02 -1.23
C ALA A 460 15.37 16.00 -2.36
N ASN A 461 14.63 16.19 -3.45
CA ASN A 461 14.71 15.36 -4.64
C ASN A 461 15.19 16.17 -5.83
N VAL A 462 16.04 15.59 -6.64
CA VAL A 462 16.44 16.15 -7.94
C VAL A 462 16.20 15.11 -9.02
N PHE A 463 15.47 15.52 -10.04
CA PHE A 463 15.22 14.73 -11.25
C PHE A 463 15.94 15.35 -12.41
N THR A 464 16.85 14.60 -13.04
CA THR A 464 17.62 15.04 -14.20
C THR A 464 17.71 13.92 -15.22
N PRO A 465 18.09 14.21 -16.48
CA PRO A 465 18.36 13.16 -17.47
C PRO A 465 19.53 12.24 -17.09
N TRP A 466 20.41 12.69 -16.18
CA TRP A 466 21.63 11.96 -15.82
C TRP A 466 21.49 11.14 -14.54
N LEU A 467 20.69 11.63 -13.58
CA LEU A 467 20.55 11.03 -12.25
C LEU A 467 19.28 11.54 -11.59
N ASN A 468 18.53 10.64 -10.98
CA ASN A 468 17.53 11.01 -9.97
C ASN A 468 18.14 10.74 -8.60
N ALA A 469 18.14 11.71 -7.73
CA ALA A 469 18.65 11.59 -6.37
C ALA A 469 17.66 12.14 -5.35
N GLU A 470 17.63 11.51 -4.19
CA GLU A 470 16.81 11.89 -3.05
C GLU A 470 17.70 11.89 -1.81
N VAL A 471 17.59 12.92 -0.99
CA VAL A 471 18.23 13.02 0.31
C VAL A 471 17.15 13.31 1.35
N GLN A 472 17.08 12.48 2.39
CA GLN A 472 16.20 12.68 3.54
C GLN A 472 17.03 12.76 4.81
N TYR A 473 16.78 13.78 5.63
CA TYR A 473 17.29 13.85 6.99
C TYR A 473 16.13 14.07 7.95
N SER A 474 16.09 13.26 9.01
CA SER A 474 14.97 13.27 9.96
C SER A 474 15.45 13.12 11.38
N VAL A 475 14.80 13.85 12.28
CA VAL A 475 15.01 13.84 13.71
C VAL A 475 13.72 13.38 14.38
N LEU A 476 13.81 12.26 15.12
CA LEU A 476 12.70 11.68 15.84
C LEU A 476 12.95 11.84 17.35
N ASN A 477 11.94 12.30 18.06
CA ASN A 477 11.94 12.35 19.52
C ASN A 477 10.68 11.65 20.05
N ASP A 478 10.80 11.06 21.22
CA ASP A 478 9.72 10.32 21.87
C ASP A 478 9.22 9.15 20.96
N HIS A 479 10.13 8.48 20.25
CA HIS A 479 9.79 7.45 19.26
C HIS A 479 9.18 6.22 19.94
N LEU A 480 8.06 5.72 19.39
CA LEU A 480 7.34 4.56 19.88
C LEU A 480 7.72 3.30 19.12
N TYR A 481 7.95 2.22 19.84
CA TYR A 481 8.34 0.93 19.29
C TYR A 481 7.82 -0.22 20.14
N PHE A 482 7.82 -1.42 19.61
CA PHE A 482 7.57 -2.64 20.36
C PHE A 482 8.88 -3.35 20.63
N LYS A 483 8.99 -3.99 21.79
CA LYS A 483 10.19 -4.71 22.23
C LYS A 483 9.83 -6.01 22.94
N ASP A 484 10.68 -7.01 22.79
CA ASP A 484 10.59 -8.25 23.58
C ASP A 484 11.14 -8.03 24.98
N VAL A 485 10.26 -8.03 25.97
CA VAL A 485 10.58 -7.83 27.40
C VAL A 485 10.67 -9.16 28.17
N ALA A 486 10.59 -10.31 27.49
CA ALA A 486 10.76 -11.61 28.12
C ALA A 486 12.10 -11.71 28.85
N THR A 487 12.11 -12.32 30.03
CA THR A 487 13.32 -12.56 30.82
C THR A 487 14.27 -13.54 30.11
N ALA A 488 15.51 -13.63 30.55
CA ALA A 488 16.48 -14.55 29.97
C ALA A 488 16.02 -16.02 30.05
N ASP A 489 15.38 -16.41 31.15
CA ASP A 489 14.85 -17.76 31.33
C ASP A 489 13.64 -18.03 30.40
N GLN A 490 12.75 -17.05 30.24
CA GLN A 490 11.63 -17.13 29.29
C GLN A 490 12.15 -17.25 27.85
N LYS A 491 13.15 -16.45 27.47
CA LYS A 491 13.78 -16.55 26.14
C LYS A 491 14.48 -17.89 25.92
N ALA A 492 15.12 -18.44 26.94
CA ALA A 492 15.73 -19.78 26.88
C ALA A 492 14.65 -20.87 26.64
N ASN A 493 13.42 -20.65 27.14
CA ASN A 493 12.25 -21.48 26.90
C ASN A 493 11.46 -21.08 25.64
N GLN A 494 12.05 -20.26 24.75
CA GLN A 494 11.46 -19.77 23.49
C GLN A 494 10.20 -18.92 23.66
N THR A 495 9.95 -18.39 24.85
CA THR A 495 8.88 -17.46 25.13
C THR A 495 9.23 -16.07 24.59
N GLN A 496 8.24 -15.40 24.02
CA GLN A 496 8.33 -14.06 23.48
C GLN A 496 7.21 -13.20 24.07
N ILE A 497 7.56 -12.08 24.70
CA ILE A 497 6.60 -11.17 25.34
C ILE A 497 6.82 -9.78 24.78
N ILE A 498 5.88 -9.27 24.01
CA ILE A 498 6.02 -8.02 23.30
C ILE A 498 5.20 -6.93 23.97
N ASN A 499 5.89 -5.88 24.40
CA ASN A 499 5.26 -4.69 24.99
C ASN A 499 5.67 -3.42 24.24
N PRO A 500 4.81 -2.38 24.24
CA PRO A 500 5.17 -1.08 23.68
C PRO A 500 6.08 -0.31 24.63
N GLU A 501 7.07 0.36 24.05
CA GLU A 501 7.96 1.26 24.76
C GLU A 501 8.10 2.61 24.04
N GLN A 502 8.53 3.62 24.77
CA GLN A 502 8.82 4.95 24.21
C GLN A 502 10.28 5.32 24.44
N TYR A 503 11.00 5.62 23.38
CA TYR A 503 12.41 5.98 23.41
C TYR A 503 12.59 7.44 23.79
N GLY A 504 13.19 7.71 24.95
CA GLY A 504 13.39 9.05 25.49
C GLY A 504 14.51 9.87 24.84
N ASN A 505 15.42 9.22 24.07
CA ASN A 505 16.51 9.91 23.40
C ASN A 505 16.15 10.23 21.93
N THR A 506 16.94 11.10 21.31
CA THR A 506 16.76 11.50 19.92
C THR A 506 17.34 10.46 18.96
N ILE A 507 16.62 10.15 17.89
CA ILE A 507 17.10 9.36 16.76
C ILE A 507 17.29 10.30 15.55
N ASN A 508 18.50 10.27 14.97
CA ASN A 508 18.78 10.97 13.72
C ASN A 508 18.90 9.94 12.58
N TYR A 509 18.14 10.15 11.53
CA TYR A 509 18.11 9.31 10.35
C TYR A 509 18.50 10.08 9.11
N LEU A 510 19.50 9.59 8.39
CA LEU A 510 19.92 10.09 7.08
C LEU A 510 19.72 9.00 6.04
N SER A 511 19.11 9.33 4.90
CA SER A 511 19.10 8.47 3.73
C SER A 511 19.46 9.24 2.47
N VAL A 512 20.24 8.59 1.58
CA VAL A 512 20.61 9.09 0.26
C VAL A 512 20.29 8.00 -0.75
N LYS A 513 19.37 8.30 -1.65
CA LYS A 513 18.94 7.37 -2.70
C LYS A 513 19.30 7.94 -4.07
N ALA A 514 19.87 7.12 -4.92
CA ALA A 514 20.22 7.48 -6.29
C ALA A 514 19.67 6.44 -7.26
N ASN A 515 19.09 6.90 -8.36
CA ASN A 515 18.60 6.03 -9.43
C ASN A 515 19.08 6.51 -10.81
N ARG A 516 19.58 5.57 -11.60
CA ARG A 516 20.02 5.84 -12.97
C ARG A 516 19.80 4.65 -13.89
N GLU A 517 19.14 4.89 -15.01
CA GLU A 517 19.04 3.97 -16.14
C GLU A 517 20.02 4.36 -17.25
N PHE A 518 20.86 3.41 -17.66
CA PHE A 518 21.75 3.55 -18.83
C PHE A 518 21.17 2.72 -19.98
N LYS A 519 21.15 3.28 -21.17
CA LYS A 519 20.66 2.61 -22.40
C LYS A 519 21.72 2.49 -23.44
N PHE A 520 21.88 1.28 -23.98
CA PHE A 520 22.85 0.94 -25.03
C PHE A 520 22.13 0.16 -26.13
N GLY A 521 21.57 0.88 -27.11
CA GLY A 521 20.68 0.27 -28.11
C GLY A 521 19.43 -0.34 -27.44
N ASP A 522 19.22 -1.61 -27.65
CA ASP A 522 18.11 -2.39 -27.07
C ASP A 522 18.37 -2.88 -25.62
N PHE A 523 19.58 -2.69 -25.12
CA PHE A 523 19.96 -3.05 -23.74
C PHE A 523 19.77 -1.87 -22.78
N GLY A 524 19.39 -2.19 -21.56
CA GLY A 524 19.27 -1.25 -20.46
C GLY A 524 19.90 -1.78 -19.17
N LEU A 525 20.51 -0.88 -18.41
CA LEU A 525 21.01 -1.12 -17.06
C LEU A 525 20.39 -0.10 -16.11
N ASP A 526 19.42 -0.53 -15.31
CA ASP A 526 18.71 0.32 -14.35
C ASP A 526 19.23 0.04 -12.94
N ASN A 527 19.83 1.05 -12.33
CA ASN A 527 20.46 0.96 -11.02
C ASN A 527 19.72 1.83 -10.01
N THR A 528 19.48 1.29 -8.83
CA THR A 528 18.97 2.02 -7.67
C THR A 528 19.87 1.69 -6.49
N PHE A 529 20.40 2.72 -5.83
CA PHE A 529 21.25 2.63 -4.65
C PHE A 529 20.61 3.44 -3.52
N LEU A 530 20.62 2.92 -2.32
CA LEU A 530 20.20 3.59 -1.10
C LEU A 530 21.27 3.41 -0.05
N TYR A 531 21.81 4.51 0.46
CA TYR A 531 22.66 4.55 1.64
C TYR A 531 21.87 5.15 2.80
N GLN A 532 22.00 4.55 3.99
CA GLN A 532 21.30 4.98 5.19
C GLN A 532 22.23 5.02 6.38
N LYS A 533 22.00 5.94 7.30
CA LYS A 533 22.68 6.00 8.57
C LYS A 533 21.73 6.44 9.67
N VAL A 534 21.66 5.64 10.73
CA VAL A 534 20.96 5.97 11.97
C VAL A 534 21.98 6.31 13.05
N THR A 535 21.75 7.43 13.75
CA THR A 535 22.53 7.81 14.93
C THR A 535 21.58 7.83 16.13
N GLN A 536 21.81 6.91 17.04
CA GLN A 536 21.00 6.66 18.24
C GLN A 536 21.87 6.03 19.33
N SER A 537 21.44 6.11 20.59
CA SER A 537 22.19 5.50 21.71
C SER A 537 21.94 3.99 21.82
N ASP A 538 20.74 3.55 21.53
CA ASP A 538 20.28 2.16 21.57
C ASP A 538 19.76 1.73 20.19
N LEU A 539 19.75 0.43 19.92
CA LEU A 539 19.30 -0.12 18.62
C LEU A 539 17.76 -0.14 18.55
N ILE A 540 17.17 1.00 18.23
CA ILE A 540 15.69 1.18 18.16
C ILE A 540 15.20 1.25 16.71
N LEU A 541 15.75 2.14 15.91
CA LEU A 541 15.44 2.23 14.49
C LEU A 541 16.47 1.43 13.71
N ASN A 542 16.08 0.25 13.20
CA ASN A 542 16.99 -0.68 12.56
C ASN A 542 16.71 -0.74 11.05
N VAL A 543 17.69 -0.32 10.26
CA VAL A 543 17.71 -0.41 8.79
C VAL A 543 19.11 -0.82 8.31
N PRO A 544 19.24 -1.49 7.15
CA PRO A 544 20.56 -1.77 6.58
C PRO A 544 21.24 -0.49 6.10
N ASP A 545 22.55 -0.38 6.25
CA ASP A 545 23.31 0.80 5.80
C ASP A 545 23.24 0.99 4.27
N PHE A 546 23.17 -0.12 3.53
CA PHE A 546 23.15 -0.08 2.06
C PHE A 546 22.13 -1.06 1.48
N VAL A 547 21.35 -0.57 0.51
CA VAL A 547 20.39 -1.37 -0.28
C VAL A 547 20.58 -1.06 -1.75
N THR A 548 20.63 -2.08 -2.60
CA THR A 548 20.73 -1.88 -4.04
C THR A 548 19.82 -2.81 -4.82
N ARG A 549 19.32 -2.30 -5.95
CA ARG A 549 18.68 -3.09 -7.00
C ARG A 549 19.31 -2.69 -8.34
N ASN A 550 19.83 -3.66 -9.06
CA ASN A 550 20.46 -3.46 -10.36
C ASN A 550 19.79 -4.41 -11.36
N THR A 551 19.25 -3.85 -12.43
CA THR A 551 18.50 -4.60 -13.44
C THR A 551 19.19 -4.46 -14.78
N PHE A 552 19.69 -5.55 -15.32
CA PHE A 552 20.16 -5.61 -16.70
C PHE A 552 19.08 -6.26 -17.56
N TYR A 553 18.67 -5.59 -18.63
CA TYR A 553 17.59 -6.05 -19.46
C TYR A 553 17.82 -5.75 -20.96
N TYR A 554 17.16 -6.56 -21.78
CA TYR A 554 17.02 -6.39 -23.23
C TYR A 554 15.58 -6.09 -23.55
N SER A 555 15.32 -5.14 -24.49
CA SER A 555 13.95 -4.80 -24.88
C SER A 555 13.89 -4.44 -26.37
N THR A 556 13.01 -5.12 -27.11
CA THR A 556 12.85 -4.89 -28.55
C THR A 556 11.47 -5.29 -29.06
N TYR A 557 11.21 -4.94 -30.32
CA TYR A 557 10.00 -5.36 -31.04
C TYR A 557 10.28 -6.54 -31.98
N PHE A 558 9.39 -7.52 -31.96
CA PHE A 558 9.37 -8.66 -32.86
C PHE A 558 8.15 -8.64 -33.78
N PHE A 559 8.17 -9.46 -34.83
CA PHE A 559 7.03 -9.72 -35.74
C PHE A 559 6.41 -8.42 -36.30
N LYS A 560 7.21 -7.57 -36.94
CA LYS A 560 6.76 -6.28 -37.49
C LYS A 560 6.07 -5.39 -36.43
N LYS A 561 6.61 -5.36 -35.23
CA LYS A 561 6.10 -4.62 -34.04
C LYS A 561 4.80 -5.15 -33.41
N ALA A 562 4.38 -6.39 -33.76
CA ALA A 562 3.21 -7.00 -33.16
C ALA A 562 3.44 -7.45 -31.71
N LEU A 563 4.67 -7.78 -31.35
CA LEU A 563 5.09 -8.20 -30.02
C LEU A 563 6.24 -7.29 -29.53
N TYR A 564 6.08 -6.66 -28.40
CA TYR A 564 7.18 -6.02 -27.65
C TYR A 564 7.60 -6.94 -26.50
N ILE A 565 8.90 -7.20 -26.38
CA ILE A 565 9.48 -8.01 -25.31
C ILE A 565 10.44 -7.17 -24.50
N GLN A 566 10.44 -7.37 -23.19
CA GLN A 566 11.46 -6.90 -22.25
C GLN A 566 11.83 -8.07 -21.34
N THR A 567 13.10 -8.49 -21.34
CA THR A 567 13.59 -9.60 -20.54
C THR A 567 14.90 -9.22 -19.87
N GLY A 568 15.17 -9.76 -18.69
CA GLY A 568 16.39 -9.41 -17.97
C GLY A 568 16.51 -10.08 -16.61
N ILE A 569 17.58 -9.69 -15.92
CA ILE A 569 17.93 -10.16 -14.58
C ILE A 569 17.92 -8.97 -13.62
N ILE A 570 17.33 -9.17 -12.46
CA ILE A 570 17.32 -8.24 -11.34
C ILE A 570 18.25 -8.79 -10.26
N PHE A 571 19.20 -8.01 -9.86
CA PHE A 571 20.06 -8.25 -8.69
C PHE A 571 19.57 -7.37 -7.55
N ASN A 572 19.30 -7.96 -6.37
CA ASN A 572 18.98 -7.23 -5.15
C ASN A 572 19.98 -7.63 -4.07
N TYR A 573 20.40 -6.66 -3.29
CA TYR A 573 21.30 -6.87 -2.16
C TYR A 573 21.06 -5.80 -1.09
N PHE A 574 21.19 -6.18 0.17
CA PHE A 574 21.27 -5.27 1.31
C PHE A 574 22.25 -5.79 2.37
N THR A 575 22.88 -4.86 3.08
CA THR A 575 23.85 -5.19 4.13
C THR A 575 23.19 -5.86 5.33
N LYS A 576 23.95 -6.66 6.08
CA LYS A 576 23.47 -7.29 7.31
C LYS A 576 23.09 -6.23 8.35
N TYR A 577 21.93 -6.40 8.96
CA TYR A 577 21.42 -5.54 10.03
C TYR A 577 20.53 -6.33 10.98
N TYR A 578 20.24 -5.78 12.16
CA TYR A 578 19.26 -6.33 13.07
C TYR A 578 17.85 -6.00 12.54
N GLY A 579 17.29 -6.87 11.70
CA GLY A 579 15.94 -6.69 11.17
C GLY A 579 14.90 -6.88 12.26
N ASN A 580 13.86 -6.05 12.26
CA ASN A 580 12.75 -6.22 13.20
C ASN A 580 12.10 -7.58 13.01
N ASP A 581 11.73 -8.23 14.11
CA ASP A 581 10.94 -9.46 14.07
C ASP A 581 9.44 -9.15 14.13
N TYR A 582 8.61 -10.13 13.83
CA TYR A 582 7.16 -9.96 13.73
C TYR A 582 6.44 -10.80 14.79
N ASN A 583 5.51 -10.17 15.52
CA ASN A 583 4.64 -10.85 16.47
C ASN A 583 3.19 -10.82 15.98
N PRO A 584 2.56 -11.99 15.77
CA PRO A 584 1.19 -12.07 15.22
C PRO A 584 0.11 -11.67 16.23
N VAL A 585 0.35 -11.80 17.54
CA VAL A 585 -0.61 -11.44 18.59
C VAL A 585 -0.90 -9.94 18.54
N VAL A 586 0.16 -9.13 18.54
CA VAL A 586 0.03 -7.66 18.43
C VAL A 586 -0.08 -7.17 16.99
N GLY A 587 0.18 -8.03 15.99
CA GLY A 587 0.14 -7.67 14.56
C GLY A 587 1.14 -6.58 14.18
N GLU A 588 2.30 -6.53 14.85
CA GLU A 588 3.32 -5.48 14.73
C GLU A 588 4.72 -6.08 14.60
N PHE A 589 5.62 -5.28 14.06
CA PHE A 589 7.04 -5.55 14.11
C PHE A 589 7.63 -5.01 15.41
N PHE A 590 8.55 -5.76 15.99
CA PHE A 590 9.25 -5.36 17.22
C PHE A 590 10.78 -5.37 17.04
N VAL A 591 11.44 -4.56 17.83
CA VAL A 591 12.88 -4.39 17.80
C VAL A 591 13.58 -5.58 18.46
N GLN A 592 14.64 -6.10 17.83
CA GLN A 592 15.49 -7.15 18.37
C GLN A 592 16.97 -6.88 18.01
N ASP A 593 17.88 -7.43 18.80
CA ASP A 593 19.33 -7.27 18.71
C ASP A 593 20.10 -8.62 18.71
N THR A 594 19.37 -9.72 18.54
CA THR A 594 19.92 -11.08 18.64
C THR A 594 20.37 -11.67 17.31
N LYS A 595 19.56 -11.49 16.25
CA LYS A 595 19.82 -12.06 14.92
C LYS A 595 19.91 -10.99 13.84
N LYS A 596 21.05 -10.95 13.13
CA LYS A 596 21.20 -10.14 11.92
C LYS A 596 20.68 -10.90 10.71
N ILE A 597 19.92 -10.21 9.85
CA ILE A 597 19.46 -10.71 8.57
C ILE A 597 20.10 -9.92 7.42
N GLY A 598 20.08 -10.46 6.20
CA GLY A 598 20.67 -9.83 5.02
C GLY A 598 22.11 -10.25 4.73
N GLY A 599 22.81 -9.50 3.87
CA GLY A 599 24.15 -9.84 3.39
C GLY A 599 24.15 -10.99 2.37
N TYR A 600 23.01 -11.31 1.81
CA TYR A 600 22.81 -12.36 0.80
C TYR A 600 22.19 -11.77 -0.47
N PRO A 601 22.80 -11.99 -1.66
CA PRO A 601 22.26 -11.49 -2.90
C PRO A 601 21.10 -12.36 -3.38
N THR A 602 20.04 -11.73 -3.91
CA THR A 602 18.97 -12.42 -4.63
C THR A 602 18.95 -12.03 -6.09
N PHE A 603 18.65 -13.00 -6.94
CA PHE A 603 18.50 -12.81 -8.36
C PHE A 603 17.11 -13.22 -8.81
N ASP A 604 16.46 -12.31 -9.55
CA ASP A 604 15.20 -12.61 -10.23
C ASP A 604 15.44 -12.55 -11.75
N PHE A 605 14.80 -13.46 -12.50
CA PHE A 605 14.69 -13.37 -13.95
C PHE A 605 13.27 -12.95 -14.32
N PHE A 606 13.14 -12.11 -15.34
CA PHE A 606 11.81 -11.73 -15.84
C PHE A 606 11.75 -11.77 -17.38
N LEU A 607 10.56 -12.08 -17.88
CA LEU A 607 10.18 -11.98 -19.28
C LEU A 607 8.81 -11.34 -19.37
N ASN A 608 8.76 -10.11 -19.85
CA ASN A 608 7.55 -9.33 -20.02
C ASN A 608 7.25 -9.18 -21.50
N GLY A 609 6.01 -9.36 -21.89
CA GLY A 609 5.55 -9.23 -23.27
C GLY A 609 4.34 -8.32 -23.39
N ARG A 610 4.22 -7.58 -24.49
CA ARG A 610 3.02 -6.84 -24.86
C ARG A 610 2.57 -7.22 -26.26
N ILE A 611 1.32 -7.66 -26.34
CA ILE A 611 0.63 -7.95 -27.60
C ILE A 611 -0.64 -7.12 -27.63
N ARG A 612 -0.70 -6.08 -28.46
CA ARG A 612 -1.82 -5.15 -28.53
C ARG A 612 -2.13 -4.58 -27.12
N GLN A 613 -3.31 -4.85 -26.57
CA GLN A 613 -3.80 -4.39 -25.28
C GLN A 613 -3.51 -5.33 -24.11
N THR A 614 -2.80 -6.44 -24.39
CA THR A 614 -2.47 -7.45 -23.38
C THR A 614 -1.00 -7.37 -23.02
N ARG A 615 -0.70 -7.37 -21.72
CA ARG A 615 0.65 -7.46 -21.16
C ARG A 615 0.75 -8.78 -20.40
N ILE A 616 1.82 -9.50 -20.67
CA ILE A 616 2.09 -10.84 -20.10
C ILE A 616 3.38 -10.72 -19.30
N TYR A 617 3.40 -11.30 -18.11
CA TYR A 617 4.53 -11.28 -17.20
C TYR A 617 4.90 -12.69 -16.78
N LEU A 618 6.17 -13.04 -16.92
CA LEU A 618 6.77 -14.23 -16.34
C LEU A 618 7.92 -13.78 -15.45
N LYS A 619 7.95 -14.21 -14.21
CA LYS A 619 9.01 -13.88 -13.27
C LYS A 619 9.45 -15.12 -12.51
N ALA A 620 10.76 -15.42 -12.57
CA ALA A 620 11.42 -16.42 -11.74
C ALA A 620 12.08 -15.67 -10.58
N GLU A 621 11.40 -15.61 -9.44
CA GLU A 621 11.85 -14.89 -8.24
C GLU A 621 12.84 -15.74 -7.47
N HIS A 622 13.95 -15.12 -7.00
CA HIS A 622 14.99 -15.74 -6.18
C HIS A 622 15.54 -17.04 -6.82
N PHE A 623 15.83 -17.01 -8.13
CA PHE A 623 16.21 -18.23 -8.84
C PHE A 623 17.55 -18.82 -8.37
N ASN A 624 18.44 -18.02 -7.77
CA ASN A 624 19.68 -18.52 -7.21
C ASN A 624 19.47 -19.43 -5.97
N ALA A 625 18.33 -19.39 -5.31
CA ALA A 625 18.01 -20.35 -4.25
C ALA A 625 17.87 -21.81 -4.78
N ALA A 626 17.75 -22.02 -6.09
CA ALA A 626 17.70 -23.35 -6.69
C ALA A 626 19.05 -24.06 -6.75
N PHE A 627 20.17 -23.33 -6.61
CA PHE A 627 21.54 -23.85 -6.72
C PHE A 627 22.52 -23.29 -5.67
N SER A 628 22.03 -22.52 -4.71
CA SER A 628 22.77 -22.05 -3.55
C SER A 628 21.95 -22.27 -2.28
N GLU A 629 22.63 -22.41 -1.15
CA GLU A 629 21.93 -22.48 0.14
C GLU A 629 21.08 -21.23 0.36
N ASN A 630 19.80 -21.43 0.70
CA ASN A 630 18.91 -20.33 1.05
C ASN A 630 19.02 -20.04 2.55
N LYS A 631 19.78 -19.00 2.92
CA LYS A 631 19.95 -18.53 4.31
C LYS A 631 19.38 -17.12 4.52
N LEU A 632 18.51 -16.67 3.63
CA LEU A 632 17.90 -15.35 3.72
C LEU A 632 16.61 -15.40 4.53
N TYR A 633 16.45 -14.43 5.41
CA TYR A 633 15.27 -14.24 6.25
C TYR A 633 14.59 -12.90 5.96
N SER A 634 13.30 -12.88 6.04
CA SER A 634 12.47 -11.65 5.99
C SER A 634 12.32 -10.98 7.35
N ALA A 635 12.37 -11.80 8.40
CA ALA A 635 12.49 -11.41 9.81
C ALA A 635 13.13 -12.60 10.56
N PRO A 636 13.69 -12.47 11.76
CA PRO A 636 14.47 -13.52 12.43
C PRO A 636 13.77 -14.83 12.53
N GLY A 637 12.71 -15.20 12.64
CA GLY A 637 12.08 -16.53 12.58
C GLY A 637 11.39 -16.82 11.26
N ASN A 638 11.45 -15.93 10.28
CA ASN A 638 10.66 -15.98 9.06
C ASN A 638 11.56 -16.05 7.82
N PRO A 639 11.76 -17.25 7.22
CA PRO A 639 12.53 -17.41 6.02
C PRO A 639 12.01 -16.55 4.85
N TYR A 640 12.95 -16.08 4.02
CA TYR A 640 12.60 -15.44 2.76
C TYR A 640 12.06 -16.47 1.76
N ARG A 641 11.44 -16.00 0.68
CA ARG A 641 10.89 -16.85 -0.39
C ARG A 641 11.95 -17.73 -1.02
N ASP A 642 11.60 -19.01 -1.19
CA ASP A 642 12.35 -19.89 -2.08
C ASP A 642 12.14 -19.51 -3.55
N PHE A 643 12.91 -20.15 -4.43
CA PHE A 643 12.70 -20.05 -5.87
C PHE A 643 11.23 -20.29 -6.23
N THR A 644 10.67 -19.34 -6.98
CA THR A 644 9.26 -19.38 -7.38
C THR A 644 9.10 -18.78 -8.77
N ILE A 645 8.39 -19.50 -9.63
CA ILE A 645 7.99 -19.01 -10.96
C ILE A 645 6.58 -18.48 -10.86
N ARG A 646 6.37 -17.24 -11.30
CA ARG A 646 5.05 -16.62 -11.35
C ARG A 646 4.72 -16.13 -12.74
N PHE A 647 3.47 -16.34 -13.12
CA PHE A 647 2.88 -15.85 -14.36
C PHE A 647 1.83 -14.80 -14.03
N GLY A 648 1.77 -13.73 -14.83
CA GLY A 648 0.75 -12.70 -14.72
C GLY A 648 0.31 -12.19 -16.07
N LEU A 649 -0.90 -11.61 -16.09
CA LEU A 649 -1.53 -11.06 -17.28
C LEU A 649 -2.29 -9.79 -16.91
N VAL A 650 -2.12 -8.72 -17.69
CA VAL A 650 -2.95 -7.52 -17.63
C VAL A 650 -3.61 -7.31 -18.97
N TRP A 651 -4.91 -7.20 -18.97
CA TRP A 651 -5.70 -6.91 -20.14
C TRP A 651 -6.48 -5.61 -19.97
N ASN A 652 -6.17 -4.63 -20.81
CA ASN A 652 -6.83 -3.34 -20.81
C ASN A 652 -7.79 -3.23 -21.99
N PHE A 653 -9.01 -2.77 -21.71
CA PHE A 653 -10.01 -2.47 -22.72
C PHE A 653 -10.28 -0.97 -22.72
N PHE A 654 -10.08 -0.33 -23.87
CA PHE A 654 -10.50 1.04 -24.16
C PHE A 654 -11.60 0.94 -25.21
N GLN A 655 -12.85 1.18 -24.84
CA GLN A 655 -14.02 1.05 -25.74
C GLN A 655 -14.34 2.37 -26.44
#